data_6d6061ffd7026798676b9141514c2949
#
_entry.id   6d6061ffd7026798676b9141514c2949
#
_cell.length_a   1.000
_cell.length_b   1.000
_cell.length_c   1.000
_cell.angle_alpha   90.00
_cell.angle_beta   90.00
_cell.angle_gamma   90.00
#
_symmetry.space_group_name_H-M   'P 1'
#
loop_
_entity.id
_entity.type
_entity.pdbx_description
1 polymer ?
#
loop_
_entity_poly.entity_id
_entity_poly.type
_entity_poly.pdbx_seq_one_letter_code
_entity_poly.pdbx_strand_id
1 'polypeptide(L)'
;MTTDEALEPLPRHEDIGQTVTHFIQRSHYNHIAVDNDLSSRVLDRYIESLDGNRMYLLASDVEYFDQFRYELDDFVKSKPLDAVYDMYQVYRTRVRERYRYALTMLENEPDFSIEEDFQFDRTDAPWATSSTQLDEIWRRRVKNDVLRHALNETPWDEARDVLTKRYKRLLRRMDQTTSDDVFEGFMNAFAHTLDPHSSYLSPRNSEEYRIQMSLSYFGIGASLQPEEDYVKVIGIIPGGPAAADGKLKPNDLITGVAEGDDGEMVDVVGWRLDDVVDLIRGPGDTIVRLQIIAADAMPGSGEKIIALTRGQVKLEEQAAKSDIVTIPHEGRQWRIGVIEVPSFYRDYRALSNGDKNYTSTTRDVKRLIGELEEQGIEGLVMDLRSNGGGHLTEATALSGLFIDNGPVVQLRNSNGRISRLDDPDPVARVAYAGPLAVLVDRFSASASEIFAAAIQDYHRGVIIGQQTFGKGTVQNLYSLDQYMKPDPESEKGFGQLTLTIGKYYRVTGESTQHRGVNPDISLPSAIDAEQIGESVRDSALPWDTIQTTRFTAGDPLDNTIQSLLVSHSERSKQDPNYQWLVGGIQEYEEARSQKTISLNLDTRLAEREDELTRRLQRENDRRAALNQEPVTTLEDVDEDDVPDVLLEQAADIVRDMAELREVNASPSQTAQVTP
;
A
#
# COMPACT_ATOMS: atom_id res chain seq x y z
N MET A 1 -19.94 -15.82 27.93
CA MET A 1 -20.68 -16.74 27.03
C MET A 1 -21.14 -15.87 25.88
N THR A 2 -20.31 -15.69 24.86
CA THR A 2 -20.73 -15.07 23.60
C THR A 2 -21.63 -16.07 22.91
N THR A 3 -22.87 -15.71 22.68
CA THR A 3 -23.82 -16.45 21.87
C THR A 3 -23.20 -16.71 20.52
N ASP A 4 -23.24 -17.95 20.07
CA ASP A 4 -22.84 -18.40 18.73
C ASP A 4 -23.92 -17.91 17.74
N GLU A 5 -24.09 -16.60 17.69
CA GLU A 5 -25.13 -15.97 16.87
C GLU A 5 -24.67 -16.04 15.43
N ALA A 6 -25.49 -16.67 14.59
CA ALA A 6 -25.24 -16.73 13.16
C ALA A 6 -25.25 -15.31 12.60
N LEU A 7 -24.27 -15.00 11.75
CA LEU A 7 -24.30 -13.74 11.01
C LEU A 7 -25.36 -13.86 9.91
N GLU A 8 -26.21 -12.84 9.81
CA GLU A 8 -27.30 -12.77 8.83
C GLU A 8 -27.16 -11.51 7.99
N PRO A 9 -27.65 -11.50 6.74
CA PRO A 9 -27.67 -10.30 5.93
C PRO A 9 -28.56 -9.24 6.56
N LEU A 10 -28.14 -7.99 6.51
CA LEU A 10 -28.96 -6.86 6.92
C LEU A 10 -29.84 -6.39 5.75
N PRO A 11 -31.06 -5.86 5.99
CA PRO A 11 -31.95 -5.41 4.91
C PRO A 11 -31.29 -4.46 3.91
N ARG A 12 -30.41 -3.56 4.39
CA ARG A 12 -29.67 -2.63 3.54
C ARG A 12 -28.70 -3.31 2.56
N HIS A 13 -28.20 -4.51 2.86
CA HIS A 13 -27.25 -5.22 2.00
C HIS A 13 -27.86 -5.60 0.65
N GLU A 14 -29.14 -5.97 0.62
CA GLU A 14 -29.85 -6.24 -0.64
C GLU A 14 -29.98 -4.98 -1.49
N ASP A 15 -30.37 -3.86 -0.89
CA ASP A 15 -30.50 -2.57 -1.58
C ASP A 15 -29.15 -2.06 -2.11
N ILE A 16 -28.06 -2.22 -1.32
CA ILE A 16 -26.70 -1.89 -1.74
C ILE A 16 -26.29 -2.79 -2.92
N GLY A 17 -26.48 -4.11 -2.81
CA GLY A 17 -26.14 -5.07 -3.86
C GLY A 17 -26.82 -4.75 -5.20
N GLN A 18 -28.12 -4.44 -5.17
CA GLN A 18 -28.89 -4.04 -6.36
C GLN A 18 -28.37 -2.72 -6.94
N THR A 19 -28.10 -1.72 -6.09
CA THR A 19 -27.57 -0.42 -6.53
C THR A 19 -26.20 -0.55 -7.16
N VAL A 20 -25.28 -1.28 -6.53
CA VAL A 20 -23.93 -1.56 -7.05
C VAL A 20 -24.02 -2.30 -8.38
N THR A 21 -24.86 -3.34 -8.48
CA THR A 21 -25.08 -4.10 -9.72
C THR A 21 -25.60 -3.20 -10.85
N HIS A 22 -26.53 -2.29 -10.54
CA HIS A 22 -27.03 -1.31 -11.52
C HIS A 22 -25.90 -0.41 -12.05
N PHE A 23 -25.01 0.10 -11.19
CA PHE A 23 -23.85 0.89 -11.61
C PHE A 23 -22.88 0.09 -12.47
N ILE A 24 -22.59 -1.15 -12.08
CA ILE A 24 -21.70 -2.05 -12.83
C ILE A 24 -22.24 -2.23 -14.25
N GLN A 25 -23.50 -2.64 -14.41
CA GLN A 25 -24.10 -2.89 -15.72
C GLN A 25 -24.13 -1.65 -16.62
N ARG A 26 -24.29 -0.45 -16.03
CA ARG A 26 -24.47 0.79 -16.78
C ARG A 26 -23.16 1.52 -17.07
N SER A 27 -22.20 1.46 -16.17
CA SER A 27 -21.07 2.39 -16.14
C SER A 27 -19.69 1.73 -16.16
N HIS A 28 -19.61 0.42 -15.88
CA HIS A 28 -18.34 -0.29 -15.93
C HIS A 28 -17.76 -0.27 -17.35
N TYR A 29 -16.44 -0.11 -17.46
CA TYR A 29 -15.75 0.06 -18.76
C TYR A 29 -16.00 -1.08 -19.76
N ASN A 30 -15.98 -2.33 -19.30
CA ASN A 30 -16.13 -3.51 -20.16
C ASN A 30 -17.58 -3.90 -20.45
N HIS A 31 -18.59 -3.21 -19.86
CA HIS A 31 -20.00 -3.59 -20.02
C HIS A 31 -20.28 -5.09 -19.79
N ILE A 32 -19.65 -5.67 -18.75
CA ILE A 32 -19.77 -7.09 -18.45
C ILE A 32 -21.22 -7.44 -18.07
N ALA A 33 -21.74 -8.50 -18.67
CA ALA A 33 -23.03 -9.04 -18.26
C ALA A 33 -22.94 -9.65 -16.86
N VAL A 34 -23.93 -9.34 -16.03
CA VAL A 34 -24.08 -9.99 -14.73
C VAL A 34 -24.96 -11.21 -14.95
N ASP A 35 -24.32 -12.37 -15.14
CA ASP A 35 -24.94 -13.63 -15.53
C ASP A 35 -24.25 -14.83 -14.86
N ASN A 36 -24.66 -16.04 -15.22
CA ASN A 36 -24.15 -17.28 -14.67
C ASN A 36 -22.64 -17.47 -14.89
N ASP A 37 -22.07 -16.96 -15.99
CA ASP A 37 -20.63 -17.05 -16.24
C ASP A 37 -19.85 -16.16 -15.25
N LEU A 38 -20.37 -14.96 -15.01
CA LEU A 38 -19.83 -14.10 -13.98
C LEU A 38 -20.00 -14.72 -12.59
N SER A 39 -21.19 -15.25 -12.27
CA SER A 39 -21.47 -15.94 -11.01
C SER A 39 -20.46 -17.03 -10.70
N SER A 40 -20.14 -17.89 -11.69
CA SER A 40 -19.14 -18.95 -11.54
C SER A 40 -17.77 -18.41 -11.14
N ARG A 41 -17.30 -17.35 -11.79
CA ARG A 41 -16.01 -16.71 -11.49
C ARG A 41 -16.02 -16.01 -10.12
N VAL A 42 -17.17 -15.44 -9.72
CA VAL A 42 -17.34 -14.81 -8.41
C VAL A 42 -17.21 -15.85 -7.30
N LEU A 43 -17.79 -17.06 -7.48
CA LEU A 43 -17.67 -18.12 -6.50
C LEU A 43 -16.20 -18.53 -6.30
N ASP A 44 -15.48 -18.77 -7.40
CA ASP A 44 -14.07 -19.17 -7.34
C ASP A 44 -13.24 -18.10 -6.61
N ARG A 45 -13.45 -16.82 -6.93
CA ARG A 45 -12.78 -15.70 -6.28
C ARG A 45 -13.18 -15.53 -4.81
N TYR A 46 -14.45 -15.77 -4.47
CA TYR A 46 -14.90 -15.68 -3.08
C TYR A 46 -14.26 -16.77 -2.22
N ILE A 47 -14.20 -18.01 -2.71
CA ILE A 47 -13.50 -19.11 -2.03
C ILE A 47 -12.01 -18.79 -1.86
N GLU A 48 -11.37 -18.28 -2.91
CA GLU A 48 -9.97 -17.82 -2.87
C GLU A 48 -9.75 -16.73 -1.82
N SER A 49 -10.67 -15.77 -1.72
CA SER A 49 -10.58 -14.68 -0.73
C SER A 49 -10.76 -15.19 0.71
N LEU A 50 -11.53 -16.25 0.94
CA LEU A 50 -11.71 -16.86 2.24
C LEU A 50 -10.50 -17.72 2.64
N ASP A 51 -10.01 -18.58 1.75
CA ASP A 51 -8.96 -19.57 2.06
C ASP A 51 -8.00 -19.81 0.87
N GLY A 52 -7.37 -18.78 0.34
CA GLY A 52 -6.46 -18.89 -0.81
C GLY A 52 -5.26 -19.82 -0.57
N ASN A 53 -4.81 -19.96 0.66
CA ASN A 53 -3.71 -20.87 1.03
C ASN A 53 -4.20 -22.28 1.46
N ARG A 54 -5.50 -22.59 1.34
CA ARG A 54 -6.11 -23.91 1.56
C ARG A 54 -5.76 -24.53 2.92
N MET A 55 -5.93 -23.70 3.96
CA MET A 55 -5.56 -24.03 5.35
C MET A 55 -6.77 -24.36 6.23
N TYR A 56 -7.98 -24.02 5.80
CA TYR A 56 -9.19 -24.09 6.63
C TYR A 56 -10.27 -25.00 6.05
N LEU A 57 -10.66 -24.77 4.78
CA LEU A 57 -11.75 -25.47 4.13
C LEU A 57 -11.37 -26.91 3.74
N LEU A 58 -12.36 -27.78 3.77
CA LEU A 58 -12.28 -29.13 3.22
C LEU A 58 -12.78 -29.14 1.76
N ALA A 59 -12.36 -30.12 0.98
CA ALA A 59 -12.89 -30.36 -0.36
C ALA A 59 -14.42 -30.49 -0.37
N SER A 60 -15.00 -31.11 0.66
CA SER A 60 -16.45 -31.23 0.83
C SER A 60 -17.15 -29.89 1.10
N ASP A 61 -16.47 -28.92 1.72
CA ASP A 61 -17.02 -27.60 1.94
C ASP A 61 -17.07 -26.82 0.62
N VAL A 62 -16.02 -26.95 -0.20
CA VAL A 62 -15.96 -26.35 -1.56
C VAL A 62 -17.02 -26.99 -2.47
N GLU A 63 -17.20 -28.30 -2.41
CA GLU A 63 -18.28 -29.02 -3.12
C GLU A 63 -19.68 -28.55 -2.67
N TYR A 64 -19.85 -28.28 -1.37
CA TYR A 64 -21.09 -27.69 -0.85
C TYR A 64 -21.32 -26.28 -1.40
N PHE A 65 -20.27 -25.43 -1.53
CA PHE A 65 -20.39 -24.10 -2.10
C PHE A 65 -20.73 -24.13 -3.58
N ASP A 66 -20.30 -25.17 -4.29
CA ASP A 66 -20.51 -25.33 -5.73
C ASP A 66 -22.01 -25.36 -6.15
N GLN A 67 -22.93 -25.71 -5.25
CA GLN A 67 -24.36 -25.64 -5.48
C GLN A 67 -24.86 -24.23 -5.80
N PHE A 68 -24.15 -23.18 -5.32
CA PHE A 68 -24.50 -21.77 -5.53
C PHE A 68 -23.79 -21.17 -6.77
N ARG A 69 -23.02 -21.94 -7.50
CA ARG A 69 -22.11 -21.49 -8.59
C ARG A 69 -22.80 -20.60 -9.62
N TYR A 70 -24.04 -20.86 -9.90
CA TYR A 70 -24.81 -20.15 -10.92
C TYR A 70 -25.94 -19.29 -10.35
N GLU A 71 -25.87 -18.92 -9.06
CA GLU A 71 -26.89 -18.15 -8.37
C GLU A 71 -26.38 -16.83 -7.77
N LEU A 72 -25.05 -16.62 -7.70
CA LEU A 72 -24.46 -15.45 -7.04
C LEU A 72 -24.81 -14.15 -7.78
N ASP A 73 -25.00 -14.19 -9.09
CA ASP A 73 -25.47 -13.04 -9.86
C ASP A 73 -26.93 -12.68 -9.56
N ASP A 74 -27.77 -13.67 -9.24
CA ASP A 74 -29.15 -13.46 -8.82
C ASP A 74 -29.24 -12.84 -7.40
N PHE A 75 -28.33 -13.24 -6.49
CA PHE A 75 -28.29 -12.68 -5.13
C PHE A 75 -28.01 -11.17 -5.14
N VAL A 76 -27.08 -10.70 -5.97
CA VAL A 76 -26.80 -9.26 -6.09
C VAL A 76 -27.85 -8.49 -6.89
N LYS A 77 -28.72 -9.17 -7.65
CA LYS A 77 -29.82 -8.55 -8.42
C LYS A 77 -31.12 -8.47 -7.65
N SER A 78 -31.53 -9.53 -6.96
CA SER A 78 -32.90 -9.61 -6.47
C SER A 78 -33.20 -10.70 -5.45
N LYS A 79 -32.28 -11.61 -5.17
CA LYS A 79 -32.47 -12.70 -4.19
C LYS A 79 -31.84 -12.37 -2.84
N PRO A 80 -32.33 -12.97 -1.74
CA PRO A 80 -31.69 -12.86 -0.44
C PRO A 80 -30.24 -13.37 -0.45
N LEU A 81 -29.38 -12.73 0.34
CA LEU A 81 -27.95 -13.03 0.44
C LEU A 81 -27.61 -14.19 1.39
N ASP A 82 -28.61 -14.93 1.87
CA ASP A 82 -28.43 -15.99 2.90
C ASP A 82 -27.33 -16.99 2.53
N ALA A 83 -27.26 -17.41 1.27
CA ALA A 83 -26.22 -18.36 0.81
C ALA A 83 -24.79 -17.85 1.00
N VAL A 84 -24.55 -16.54 0.86
CA VAL A 84 -23.25 -15.92 1.10
C VAL A 84 -22.86 -16.03 2.57
N TYR A 85 -23.83 -15.79 3.45
CA TYR A 85 -23.64 -15.90 4.89
C TYR A 85 -23.51 -17.35 5.34
N ASP A 86 -24.23 -18.29 4.73
CA ASP A 86 -24.08 -19.74 4.95
C ASP A 86 -22.65 -20.22 4.59
N MET A 87 -22.13 -19.82 3.43
CA MET A 87 -20.75 -20.11 3.04
C MET A 87 -19.75 -19.53 4.04
N TYR A 88 -19.95 -18.27 4.45
CA TYR A 88 -19.09 -17.65 5.45
C TYR A 88 -19.19 -18.35 6.81
N GLN A 89 -20.36 -18.79 7.23
CA GLN A 89 -20.55 -19.52 8.49
C GLN A 89 -19.81 -20.86 8.50
N VAL A 90 -19.78 -21.59 7.37
CA VAL A 90 -18.97 -22.80 7.21
C VAL A 90 -17.49 -22.45 7.39
N TYR A 91 -16.98 -21.44 6.67
CA TYR A 91 -15.60 -20.96 6.79
C TYR A 91 -15.26 -20.55 8.23
N ARG A 92 -16.10 -19.74 8.88
CA ARG A 92 -15.93 -19.29 10.27
C ARG A 92 -15.82 -20.48 11.23
N THR A 93 -16.64 -21.51 11.02
CA THR A 93 -16.61 -22.75 11.81
C THR A 93 -15.28 -23.46 11.64
N ARG A 94 -14.80 -23.64 10.39
CA ARG A 94 -13.50 -24.26 10.10
C ARG A 94 -12.34 -23.51 10.71
N VAL A 95 -12.32 -22.18 10.60
CA VAL A 95 -11.28 -21.33 11.20
C VAL A 95 -11.23 -21.50 12.73
N ARG A 96 -12.41 -21.49 13.38
CA ARG A 96 -12.51 -21.73 14.84
C ARG A 96 -12.01 -23.12 15.24
N GLU A 97 -12.34 -24.16 14.48
CA GLU A 97 -11.83 -25.52 14.70
C GLU A 97 -10.30 -25.53 14.62
N ARG A 98 -9.72 -24.88 13.63
CA ARG A 98 -8.26 -24.85 13.42
C ARG A 98 -7.52 -24.12 14.53
N TYR A 99 -8.00 -22.96 14.96
CA TYR A 99 -7.35 -22.25 16.07
C TYR A 99 -7.51 -22.97 17.41
N ARG A 100 -8.66 -23.62 17.65
CA ARG A 100 -8.83 -24.47 18.84
C ARG A 100 -7.87 -25.67 18.80
N TYR A 101 -7.72 -26.32 17.65
CA TYR A 101 -6.75 -27.38 17.46
C TYR A 101 -5.31 -26.90 17.70
N ALA A 102 -4.93 -25.73 17.15
CA ALA A 102 -3.63 -25.14 17.40
C ALA A 102 -3.35 -24.90 18.89
N LEU A 103 -4.35 -24.44 19.66
CA LEU A 103 -4.22 -24.29 21.10
C LEU A 103 -3.99 -25.63 21.82
N THR A 104 -4.60 -26.73 21.38
CA THR A 104 -4.32 -28.07 21.97
C THR A 104 -2.90 -28.55 21.62
N MET A 105 -2.37 -28.20 20.46
CA MET A 105 -0.98 -28.54 20.10
C MET A 105 0.05 -27.84 20.98
N LEU A 106 -0.28 -26.67 21.54
CA LEU A 106 0.59 -25.95 22.47
C LEU A 106 0.58 -26.50 23.92
N GLU A 107 -0.16 -27.56 24.20
CA GLU A 107 -0.12 -28.25 25.51
C GLU A 107 1.19 -29.01 25.71
N ASN A 108 1.85 -29.41 24.62
CA ASN A 108 3.11 -30.17 24.66
C ASN A 108 4.14 -29.52 23.73
N GLU A 109 5.40 -29.53 24.15
CA GLU A 109 6.51 -29.08 23.33
C GLU A 109 6.69 -30.00 22.12
N PRO A 110 6.78 -29.46 20.90
CA PRO A 110 7.05 -30.24 19.70
C PRO A 110 8.43 -30.90 19.71
N ASP A 111 8.53 -32.10 19.17
CA ASP A 111 9.82 -32.76 18.95
C ASP A 111 10.47 -32.23 17.65
N PHE A 112 11.52 -31.44 17.77
CA PHE A 112 12.25 -30.82 16.66
C PHE A 112 13.34 -31.73 16.05
N SER A 113 13.59 -32.90 16.60
CA SER A 113 14.56 -33.88 16.06
C SER A 113 14.01 -34.63 14.83
N ILE A 114 12.69 -34.58 14.61
CA ILE A 114 12.01 -35.30 13.53
C ILE A 114 12.28 -34.60 12.21
N GLU A 115 12.80 -35.34 11.21
CA GLU A 115 12.99 -34.89 9.83
C GLU A 115 11.63 -34.82 9.13
N GLU A 116 11.09 -33.61 9.01
CA GLU A 116 9.85 -33.31 8.30
C GLU A 116 9.83 -31.86 7.83
N ASP A 117 9.04 -31.58 6.80
CA ASP A 117 8.93 -30.27 6.18
C ASP A 117 7.55 -29.66 6.36
N PHE A 118 7.47 -28.34 6.34
CA PHE A 118 6.24 -27.57 6.27
C PHE A 118 6.14 -26.83 4.94
N GLN A 119 5.08 -27.13 4.18
CA GLN A 119 4.73 -26.37 2.99
C GLN A 119 3.95 -25.11 3.40
N PHE A 120 4.60 -23.96 3.36
CA PHE A 120 3.98 -22.67 3.74
C PHE A 120 3.23 -22.01 2.59
N ASP A 121 3.67 -22.17 1.35
CA ASP A 121 2.92 -21.79 0.15
C ASP A 121 2.10 -23.01 -0.33
N ARG A 122 0.79 -22.90 -0.14
CA ARG A 122 -0.18 -23.96 -0.47
C ARG A 122 -1.22 -23.51 -1.49
N THR A 123 -1.01 -22.35 -2.15
CA THR A 123 -1.96 -21.80 -3.12
C THR A 123 -2.35 -22.79 -4.22
N ASP A 124 -1.39 -23.62 -4.66
CA ASP A 124 -1.60 -24.66 -5.69
C ASP A 124 -1.87 -26.06 -5.09
N ALA A 125 -1.90 -26.21 -3.76
CA ALA A 125 -2.11 -27.52 -3.14
C ALA A 125 -3.58 -27.97 -3.29
N PRO A 126 -3.90 -29.29 -3.31
CA PRO A 126 -5.28 -29.73 -3.27
C PRO A 126 -5.95 -29.38 -1.93
N TRP A 127 -7.26 -29.18 -1.95
CA TRP A 127 -8.06 -29.07 -0.73
C TRP A 127 -7.95 -30.34 0.11
N ALA A 128 -7.86 -30.17 1.43
CA ALA A 128 -7.84 -31.30 2.33
C ALA A 128 -9.17 -32.09 2.25
N THR A 129 -9.08 -33.42 2.17
CA THR A 129 -10.25 -34.30 2.04
C THR A 129 -10.83 -34.75 3.37
N SER A 130 -10.15 -34.46 4.48
CA SER A 130 -10.59 -34.82 5.82
C SER A 130 -10.03 -33.91 6.90
N SER A 131 -10.71 -33.83 8.05
CA SER A 131 -10.22 -33.11 9.22
C SER A 131 -8.85 -33.61 9.67
N THR A 132 -8.58 -34.92 9.58
CA THR A 132 -7.26 -35.51 9.93
C THR A 132 -6.13 -34.96 9.04
N GLN A 133 -6.41 -34.75 7.76
CA GLN A 133 -5.42 -34.13 6.85
C GLN A 133 -5.17 -32.66 7.20
N LEU A 134 -6.21 -31.90 7.55
CA LEU A 134 -6.06 -30.53 8.06
C LEU A 134 -5.32 -30.50 9.41
N ASP A 135 -5.61 -31.46 10.30
CA ASP A 135 -4.92 -31.59 11.59
C ASP A 135 -3.40 -31.74 11.38
N GLU A 136 -2.98 -32.57 10.40
CA GLU A 136 -1.57 -32.75 10.10
C GLU A 136 -0.93 -31.48 9.49
N ILE A 137 -1.63 -30.76 8.61
CA ILE A 137 -1.18 -29.49 8.08
C ILE A 137 -0.99 -28.47 9.21
N TRP A 138 -1.96 -28.40 10.12
CA TRP A 138 -1.92 -27.47 11.25
C TRP A 138 -0.92 -27.87 12.32
N ARG A 139 -0.70 -29.16 12.56
CA ARG A 139 0.36 -29.66 13.44
C ARG A 139 1.73 -29.13 12.97
N ARG A 140 2.01 -29.26 11.67
CA ARG A 140 3.27 -28.75 11.09
C ARG A 140 3.35 -27.23 11.16
N ARG A 141 2.25 -26.52 10.92
CA ARG A 141 2.19 -25.07 11.06
C ARG A 141 2.52 -24.62 12.49
N VAL A 142 1.87 -25.22 13.49
CA VAL A 142 2.12 -24.90 14.89
C VAL A 142 3.56 -25.23 15.27
N LYS A 143 4.07 -26.40 14.84
CA LYS A 143 5.48 -26.76 15.05
C LYS A 143 6.41 -25.70 14.44
N ASN A 144 6.14 -25.23 13.23
CA ASN A 144 6.91 -24.14 12.61
C ASN A 144 6.82 -22.84 13.41
N ASP A 145 5.63 -22.47 13.90
CA ASP A 145 5.46 -21.25 14.71
C ASP A 145 6.28 -21.34 16.02
N VAL A 146 6.33 -22.52 16.65
CA VAL A 146 7.17 -22.77 17.85
C VAL A 146 8.65 -22.76 17.48
N LEU A 147 9.02 -23.42 16.36
CA LEU A 147 10.41 -23.50 15.89
C LEU A 147 11.03 -22.11 15.67
N ARG A 148 10.25 -21.16 15.20
CA ARG A 148 10.71 -19.75 15.04
C ARG A 148 11.12 -19.11 16.37
N HIS A 149 10.47 -19.48 17.48
CA HIS A 149 10.87 -19.04 18.82
C HIS A 149 12.12 -19.80 19.30
N ALA A 150 12.19 -21.11 19.06
CA ALA A 150 13.35 -21.92 19.41
C ALA A 150 14.62 -21.46 18.69
N LEU A 151 14.53 -21.03 17.43
CA LEU A 151 15.64 -20.42 16.66
C LEU A 151 16.16 -19.13 17.29
N ASN A 152 15.34 -18.44 18.07
CA ASN A 152 15.72 -17.23 18.83
C ASN A 152 16.05 -17.55 20.30
N GLU A 153 16.26 -18.83 20.63
CA GLU A 153 16.59 -19.30 21.99
C GLU A 153 15.50 -18.93 23.03
N THR A 154 14.26 -18.65 22.56
CA THR A 154 13.13 -18.37 23.46
C THR A 154 12.75 -19.66 24.19
N PRO A 155 12.66 -19.67 25.54
CA PRO A 155 12.23 -20.85 26.28
C PRO A 155 10.83 -21.31 25.90
N TRP A 156 10.59 -22.64 25.92
CA TRP A 156 9.30 -23.20 25.56
C TRP A 156 8.09 -22.57 26.27
N ASP A 157 8.18 -22.39 27.57
CA ASP A 157 7.06 -21.80 28.34
C ASP A 157 6.72 -20.38 27.87
N GLU A 158 7.71 -19.57 27.53
CA GLU A 158 7.53 -18.23 26.99
C GLU A 158 6.96 -18.27 25.58
N ALA A 159 7.52 -19.10 24.70
CA ALA A 159 7.04 -19.29 23.32
C ALA A 159 5.58 -19.77 23.31
N ARG A 160 5.24 -20.73 24.18
CA ARG A 160 3.87 -21.22 24.37
C ARG A 160 2.91 -20.11 24.78
N ASP A 161 3.30 -19.28 25.74
CA ASP A 161 2.44 -18.21 26.25
C ASP A 161 2.20 -17.14 25.18
N VAL A 162 3.24 -16.76 24.41
CA VAL A 162 3.13 -15.83 23.27
C VAL A 162 2.21 -16.38 22.19
N LEU A 163 2.40 -17.63 21.79
CA LEU A 163 1.59 -18.27 20.75
C LEU A 163 0.14 -18.51 21.21
N THR A 164 -0.05 -18.86 22.48
CA THR A 164 -1.39 -19.00 23.09
C THR A 164 -2.14 -17.67 23.02
N LYS A 165 -1.52 -16.56 23.41
CA LYS A 165 -2.10 -15.21 23.29
C LYS A 165 -2.41 -14.88 21.83
N ARG A 166 -1.50 -15.20 20.90
CA ARG A 166 -1.66 -14.97 19.46
C ARG A 166 -2.88 -15.70 18.89
N TYR A 167 -2.99 -17.03 19.13
CA TYR A 167 -4.11 -17.82 18.62
C TYR A 167 -5.45 -17.45 19.27
N LYS A 168 -5.47 -17.13 20.57
CA LYS A 168 -6.67 -16.60 21.23
C LYS A 168 -7.11 -15.24 20.63
N ARG A 169 -6.18 -14.37 20.31
CA ARG A 169 -6.49 -13.08 19.66
C ARG A 169 -7.06 -13.27 18.25
N LEU A 170 -6.49 -14.21 17.47
CA LEU A 170 -7.02 -14.53 16.14
C LEU A 170 -8.44 -15.13 16.22
N LEU A 171 -8.69 -15.99 17.21
CA LEU A 171 -10.02 -16.53 17.46
C LEU A 171 -11.01 -15.43 17.84
N ARG A 172 -10.62 -14.51 18.73
CA ARG A 172 -11.44 -13.35 19.13
C ARG A 172 -11.76 -12.45 17.92
N ARG A 173 -10.77 -12.18 17.08
CA ARG A 173 -10.97 -11.36 15.85
C ARG A 173 -12.00 -12.00 14.92
N MET A 174 -11.97 -13.34 14.78
CA MET A 174 -12.98 -14.07 14.02
C MET A 174 -14.39 -13.95 14.64
N ASP A 175 -14.47 -13.92 15.98
CA ASP A 175 -15.75 -13.77 16.70
C ASP A 175 -16.30 -12.32 16.62
N GLN A 176 -15.44 -11.34 16.38
CA GLN A 176 -15.80 -9.93 16.22
C GLN A 176 -16.18 -9.53 14.78
N THR A 177 -16.16 -10.47 13.82
CA THR A 177 -16.63 -10.19 12.46
C THR A 177 -18.11 -9.82 12.46
N THR A 178 -18.44 -8.78 11.71
CA THR A 178 -19.81 -8.26 11.58
C THR A 178 -20.47 -8.70 10.27
N SER A 179 -21.78 -8.53 10.17
CA SER A 179 -22.51 -8.76 8.91
C SER A 179 -22.03 -7.84 7.78
N ASP A 180 -21.65 -6.60 8.10
CA ASP A 180 -21.07 -5.66 7.12
C ASP A 180 -19.71 -6.15 6.59
N ASP A 181 -18.85 -6.73 7.44
CA ASP A 181 -17.57 -7.28 7.01
C ASP A 181 -17.75 -8.45 6.02
N VAL A 182 -18.74 -9.34 6.26
CA VAL A 182 -19.07 -10.45 5.35
C VAL A 182 -19.60 -9.93 4.02
N PHE A 183 -20.51 -8.97 4.08
CA PHE A 183 -21.09 -8.35 2.88
C PHE A 183 -20.03 -7.66 2.03
N GLU A 184 -19.18 -6.83 2.64
CA GLU A 184 -18.10 -6.13 1.95
C GLU A 184 -17.12 -7.13 1.31
N GLY A 185 -16.74 -8.21 2.02
CA GLY A 185 -15.88 -9.25 1.48
C GLY A 185 -16.45 -9.92 0.23
N PHE A 186 -17.74 -10.26 0.25
CA PHE A 186 -18.44 -10.84 -0.89
C PHE A 186 -18.55 -9.83 -2.05
N MET A 187 -18.99 -8.60 -1.77
CA MET A 187 -19.11 -7.55 -2.80
C MET A 187 -17.77 -7.23 -3.47
N ASN A 188 -16.66 -7.33 -2.73
CA ASN A 188 -15.33 -7.16 -3.29
C ASN A 188 -14.87 -8.38 -4.09
N ALA A 189 -15.21 -9.60 -3.72
CA ALA A 189 -15.01 -10.76 -4.57
C ALA A 189 -15.77 -10.62 -5.90
N PHE A 190 -17.02 -10.10 -5.85
CA PHE A 190 -17.82 -9.81 -7.02
C PHE A 190 -17.19 -8.70 -7.89
N ALA A 191 -16.85 -7.55 -7.31
CA ALA A 191 -16.28 -6.42 -8.02
C ALA A 191 -14.91 -6.74 -8.65
N HIS A 192 -14.03 -7.41 -7.90
CA HIS A 192 -12.69 -7.80 -8.38
C HIS A 192 -12.72 -8.88 -9.48
N THR A 193 -13.85 -9.53 -9.70
CA THR A 193 -14.03 -10.43 -10.85
C THR A 193 -14.22 -9.65 -12.14
N LEU A 194 -14.66 -8.39 -12.09
CA LEU A 194 -14.82 -7.50 -13.24
C LEU A 194 -13.49 -6.88 -13.67
N ASP A 195 -12.75 -6.39 -12.73
CA ASP A 195 -11.39 -5.82 -12.83
C ASP A 195 -10.77 -5.69 -11.42
N PRO A 196 -9.43 -5.59 -11.29
CA PRO A 196 -8.78 -5.60 -9.97
C PRO A 196 -8.98 -4.33 -9.12
N HIS A 197 -9.64 -3.30 -9.65
CA HIS A 197 -9.68 -1.95 -9.07
C HIS A 197 -11.09 -1.44 -8.77
N SER A 198 -12.12 -2.15 -9.25
CA SER A 198 -13.50 -1.89 -8.83
C SER A 198 -13.73 -2.52 -7.47
N SER A 199 -14.26 -1.73 -6.50
CA SER A 199 -14.47 -2.18 -5.12
C SER A 199 -15.68 -1.51 -4.51
N TYR A 200 -16.41 -2.26 -3.69
CA TYR A 200 -17.32 -1.69 -2.72
C TYR A 200 -16.54 -1.37 -1.44
N LEU A 201 -16.73 -0.18 -0.92
CA LEU A 201 -16.18 0.29 0.35
C LEU A 201 -17.35 0.50 1.32
N SER A 202 -17.34 -0.19 2.45
CA SER A 202 -18.27 0.08 3.55
C SER A 202 -18.16 1.54 4.00
N PRO A 203 -19.11 2.09 4.74
CA PRO A 203 -19.02 3.47 5.23
C PRO A 203 -17.68 3.78 5.93
N ARG A 204 -17.18 2.84 6.73
CA ARG A 204 -15.88 2.96 7.42
C ARG A 204 -14.72 2.99 6.44
N ASN A 205 -14.62 2.01 5.54
CA ASN A 205 -13.52 1.93 4.58
C ASN A 205 -13.55 3.08 3.57
N SER A 206 -14.74 3.61 3.27
CA SER A 206 -14.92 4.82 2.49
C SER A 206 -14.32 6.06 3.18
N GLU A 207 -14.50 6.19 4.49
CA GLU A 207 -13.90 7.27 5.27
C GLU A 207 -12.38 7.14 5.34
N GLU A 208 -11.85 5.94 5.58
CA GLU A 208 -10.40 5.69 5.57
C GLU A 208 -9.78 6.02 4.20
N TYR A 209 -10.43 5.58 3.11
CA TYR A 209 -9.99 5.92 1.76
C TYR A 209 -9.95 7.44 1.54
N ARG A 210 -10.97 8.15 2.00
CA ARG A 210 -11.03 9.61 1.92
C ARG A 210 -9.88 10.28 2.69
N ILE A 211 -9.58 9.79 3.90
CA ILE A 211 -8.48 10.30 4.73
C ILE A 211 -7.15 10.12 4.01
N GLN A 212 -6.89 8.94 3.45
CA GLN A 212 -5.67 8.66 2.69
C GLN A 212 -5.53 9.57 1.46
N MET A 213 -6.63 9.84 0.77
CA MET A 213 -6.62 10.68 -0.44
C MET A 213 -6.53 12.18 -0.13
N SER A 214 -6.93 12.63 1.06
CA SER A 214 -6.91 14.05 1.44
C SER A 214 -5.80 14.41 2.41
N LEU A 215 -5.17 13.42 3.05
CA LEU A 215 -4.24 13.56 4.17
C LEU A 215 -4.79 14.45 5.28
N SER A 216 -6.10 14.41 5.50
CA SER A 216 -6.76 15.18 6.54
C SER A 216 -8.04 14.49 7.04
N TYR A 217 -8.34 14.67 8.32
CA TYR A 217 -9.57 14.20 8.94
C TYR A 217 -9.98 15.09 10.11
N PHE A 218 -11.22 14.91 10.61
CA PHE A 218 -11.67 15.55 11.83
C PHE A 218 -11.63 14.56 12.99
N GLY A 219 -10.93 14.94 14.08
CA GLY A 219 -10.73 14.08 15.24
C GLY A 219 -9.86 14.75 16.29
N ILE A 220 -9.21 13.95 17.11
CA ILE A 220 -8.37 14.44 18.21
C ILE A 220 -6.88 14.55 17.86
N GLY A 221 -6.42 13.89 16.80
CA GLY A 221 -4.99 13.89 16.42
C GLY A 221 -4.14 12.99 17.31
N ALA A 222 -4.53 11.73 17.45
CA ALA A 222 -3.77 10.70 18.13
C ALA A 222 -3.68 9.43 17.26
N SER A 223 -2.52 8.79 17.26
CA SER A 223 -2.30 7.47 16.68
C SER A 223 -2.61 6.41 17.73
N LEU A 224 -3.43 5.42 17.37
CA LEU A 224 -3.98 4.42 18.27
C LEU A 224 -3.61 3.01 17.81
N GLN A 225 -3.44 2.08 18.76
CA GLN A 225 -3.11 0.68 18.53
C GLN A 225 -3.83 -0.20 19.54
N PRO A 226 -4.28 -1.42 19.15
CA PRO A 226 -4.82 -2.36 20.12
C PRO A 226 -3.69 -2.96 20.97
N GLU A 227 -3.86 -2.96 22.30
CA GLU A 227 -2.97 -3.59 23.26
C GLU A 227 -3.78 -4.44 24.25
N GLU A 228 -3.73 -5.75 24.09
CA GLU A 228 -4.58 -6.74 24.80
C GLU A 228 -6.08 -6.40 24.65
N ASP A 229 -6.72 -5.96 25.71
CA ASP A 229 -8.15 -5.57 25.72
C ASP A 229 -8.36 -4.05 25.66
N TYR A 230 -7.28 -3.27 25.54
CA TYR A 230 -7.32 -1.81 25.54
C TYR A 230 -6.94 -1.22 24.18
N VAL A 231 -7.32 0.03 23.98
CA VAL A 231 -6.81 0.88 22.91
C VAL A 231 -5.75 1.81 23.48
N LYS A 232 -4.52 1.66 23.01
CA LYS A 232 -3.35 2.43 23.46
C LYS A 232 -3.05 3.59 22.54
N VAL A 233 -2.74 4.74 23.12
CA VAL A 233 -2.19 5.89 22.41
C VAL A 233 -0.71 5.63 22.12
N ILE A 234 -0.32 5.50 20.85
CA ILE A 234 1.10 5.30 20.46
C ILE A 234 1.81 6.61 20.13
N GLY A 235 1.06 7.64 19.72
CA GLY A 235 1.62 8.94 19.38
C GLY A 235 0.56 10.04 19.35
N ILE A 236 1.01 11.27 19.46
CA ILE A 236 0.19 12.47 19.30
C ILE A 236 0.65 13.19 18.04
N ILE A 237 -0.30 13.44 17.14
CA ILE A 237 -0.01 14.09 15.84
C ILE A 237 0.25 15.58 16.07
N PRO A 238 1.41 16.11 15.66
CA PRO A 238 1.73 17.52 15.81
C PRO A 238 0.67 18.42 15.16
N GLY A 239 0.36 19.55 15.78
CA GLY A 239 -0.67 20.48 15.29
C GLY A 239 -2.12 20.03 15.48
N GLY A 240 -2.36 18.79 15.92
CA GLY A 240 -3.70 18.28 16.22
C GLY A 240 -4.26 18.75 17.56
N PRO A 241 -5.58 18.58 17.80
CA PRO A 241 -6.24 19.00 19.06
C PRO A 241 -5.62 18.40 20.33
N ALA A 242 -5.25 17.12 20.34
CA ALA A 242 -4.61 16.48 21.48
C ALA A 242 -3.23 17.06 21.78
N ALA A 243 -2.46 17.45 20.75
CA ALA A 243 -1.19 18.13 20.91
C ALA A 243 -1.37 19.52 21.53
N ALA A 244 -2.38 20.28 21.08
CA ALA A 244 -2.71 21.61 21.61
C ALA A 244 -3.21 21.56 23.06
N ASP A 245 -4.02 20.55 23.44
CA ASP A 245 -4.53 20.36 24.80
C ASP A 245 -3.45 19.83 25.77
N GLY A 246 -2.56 18.95 25.30
CA GLY A 246 -1.39 18.43 26.03
C GLY A 246 -1.68 17.46 27.18
N LYS A 247 -2.95 17.07 27.40
CA LYS A 247 -3.34 16.16 28.52
C LYS A 247 -3.24 14.68 28.12
N LEU A 248 -3.58 14.32 26.86
CA LEU A 248 -3.44 12.98 26.34
C LEU A 248 -1.99 12.73 25.97
N LYS A 249 -1.44 11.57 26.34
CA LYS A 249 -0.02 11.25 26.16
C LYS A 249 0.17 9.90 25.50
N PRO A 250 1.32 9.67 24.84
CA PRO A 250 1.72 8.33 24.41
C PRO A 250 1.72 7.35 25.59
N ASN A 251 1.29 6.13 25.33
CA ASN A 251 1.09 5.02 26.25
C ASN A 251 -0.11 5.13 27.21
N ASP A 252 -0.94 6.17 27.13
CA ASP A 252 -2.25 6.17 27.80
C ASP A 252 -3.14 5.07 27.21
N LEU A 253 -3.93 4.39 28.07
CA LEU A 253 -4.87 3.35 27.67
C LEU A 253 -6.30 3.91 27.75
N ILE A 254 -7.05 3.84 26.64
CA ILE A 254 -8.44 4.30 26.57
C ILE A 254 -9.35 3.18 27.07
N THR A 255 -10.19 3.49 28.07
CA THR A 255 -11.16 2.57 28.67
C THR A 255 -12.59 2.98 28.39
N GLY A 256 -12.83 4.27 28.09
CA GLY A 256 -14.18 4.76 27.79
C GLY A 256 -14.16 5.96 26.86
N VAL A 257 -15.26 6.12 26.12
CA VAL A 257 -15.51 7.24 25.20
C VAL A 257 -16.92 7.77 25.41
N ALA A 258 -17.07 9.10 25.43
CA ALA A 258 -18.39 9.75 25.53
C ALA A 258 -18.48 10.94 24.56
N GLU A 259 -19.64 11.14 23.97
CA GLU A 259 -19.94 12.26 23.08
C GLU A 259 -20.40 13.48 23.85
N GLY A 260 -19.89 14.67 23.53
CA GLY A 260 -20.27 15.92 24.14
C GLY A 260 -19.93 16.06 25.64
N ASP A 261 -20.46 17.11 26.29
CA ASP A 261 -20.17 17.37 27.70
C ASP A 261 -20.93 16.44 28.66
N ASP A 262 -22.14 16.03 28.29
CA ASP A 262 -23.08 15.31 29.16
C ASP A 262 -23.42 13.88 28.67
N GLY A 263 -22.83 13.40 27.54
CA GLY A 263 -23.09 12.06 27.01
C GLY A 263 -22.73 10.95 27.98
N GLU A 264 -23.39 9.80 27.88
CA GLU A 264 -23.05 8.64 28.69
C GLU A 264 -21.66 8.09 28.31
N MET A 265 -20.85 7.72 29.31
CA MET A 265 -19.56 7.09 29.06
C MET A 265 -19.74 5.64 28.65
N VAL A 266 -19.33 5.32 27.42
CA VAL A 266 -19.36 3.97 26.86
C VAL A 266 -18.05 3.28 27.23
N ASP A 267 -18.13 2.14 27.93
CA ASP A 267 -16.98 1.28 28.20
C ASP A 267 -16.54 0.60 26.89
N VAL A 268 -15.29 0.82 26.48
CA VAL A 268 -14.76 0.31 25.21
C VAL A 268 -13.69 -0.79 25.38
N VAL A 269 -13.53 -1.30 26.61
CA VAL A 269 -12.58 -2.38 26.91
C VAL A 269 -12.98 -3.65 26.13
N GLY A 270 -12.06 -4.21 25.37
CA GLY A 270 -12.29 -5.40 24.53
C GLY A 270 -12.96 -5.13 23.20
N TRP A 271 -13.29 -3.88 22.87
CA TRP A 271 -13.85 -3.50 21.57
C TRP A 271 -12.79 -3.57 20.46
N ARG A 272 -13.24 -3.64 19.22
CA ARG A 272 -12.35 -3.47 18.04
C ARG A 272 -11.80 -2.04 18.04
N LEU A 273 -10.53 -1.89 17.66
CA LEU A 273 -9.91 -0.56 17.53
C LEU A 273 -10.76 0.37 16.65
N ASP A 274 -11.23 -0.15 15.52
CA ASP A 274 -11.98 0.62 14.53
C ASP A 274 -13.29 1.18 15.13
N ASP A 275 -13.99 0.38 15.97
CA ASP A 275 -15.23 0.83 16.61
C ASP A 275 -14.98 1.92 17.65
N VAL A 276 -13.84 1.85 18.35
CA VAL A 276 -13.40 2.90 19.29
C VAL A 276 -13.01 4.16 18.53
N VAL A 277 -12.28 4.02 17.41
CA VAL A 277 -11.90 5.16 16.54
C VAL A 277 -13.14 5.87 15.99
N ASP A 278 -14.17 5.11 15.59
CA ASP A 278 -15.44 5.69 15.12
C ASP A 278 -16.12 6.56 16.19
N LEU A 279 -16.05 6.17 17.47
CA LEU A 279 -16.59 6.99 18.57
C LEU A 279 -15.71 8.24 18.85
N ILE A 280 -14.40 8.13 18.65
CA ILE A 280 -13.46 9.22 18.91
C ILE A 280 -13.50 10.28 17.80
N ARG A 281 -13.62 9.86 16.53
CA ARG A 281 -13.78 10.76 15.38
C ARG A 281 -15.17 11.39 15.39
N GLY A 282 -15.36 12.47 14.64
CA GLY A 282 -16.64 13.14 14.53
C GLY A 282 -16.52 14.54 13.94
N PRO A 283 -17.64 15.28 13.80
CA PRO A 283 -17.63 16.63 13.25
C PRO A 283 -16.67 17.57 13.98
N GLY A 284 -16.02 18.47 13.25
CA GLY A 284 -15.18 19.50 13.85
C GLY A 284 -15.96 20.38 14.84
N ASP A 285 -15.25 20.93 15.81
CA ASP A 285 -15.78 21.78 16.89
C ASP A 285 -16.76 21.07 17.87
N THR A 286 -16.87 19.74 17.79
CA THR A 286 -17.60 18.93 18.77
C THR A 286 -16.65 18.39 19.85
N ILE A 287 -17.21 18.06 21.02
CA ILE A 287 -16.43 17.56 22.17
C ILE A 287 -16.53 16.04 22.23
N VAL A 288 -15.38 15.37 22.45
CA VAL A 288 -15.31 13.97 22.85
C VAL A 288 -14.61 13.86 24.20
N ARG A 289 -15.14 13.04 25.10
CA ARG A 289 -14.51 12.75 26.39
C ARG A 289 -13.94 11.34 26.37
N LEU A 290 -12.67 11.24 26.73
CA LEU A 290 -11.95 9.98 26.85
C LEU A 290 -11.75 9.64 28.32
N GLN A 291 -12.13 8.45 28.74
CA GLN A 291 -11.73 7.87 30.01
C GLN A 291 -10.46 7.07 29.78
N ILE A 292 -9.42 7.35 30.53
CA ILE A 292 -8.08 6.78 30.30
C ILE A 292 -7.44 6.27 31.59
N ILE A 293 -6.62 5.24 31.46
CA ILE A 293 -5.58 4.89 32.43
C ILE A 293 -4.30 5.58 31.95
N ALA A 294 -3.78 6.52 32.73
CA ALA A 294 -2.58 7.25 32.34
C ALA A 294 -1.33 6.36 32.36
N ALA A 295 -0.40 6.57 31.45
CA ALA A 295 0.83 5.79 31.35
C ALA A 295 1.70 5.83 32.63
N ASP A 296 1.62 6.94 33.36
CA ASP A 296 2.32 7.16 34.65
C ASP A 296 1.49 6.78 35.88
N ALA A 297 0.35 6.13 35.69
CA ALA A 297 -0.56 5.75 36.77
C ALA A 297 0.03 4.61 37.64
N MET A 298 -0.06 4.73 38.95
CA MET A 298 0.28 3.63 39.84
C MET A 298 -0.78 2.51 39.74
N PRO A 299 -0.40 1.24 39.92
CA PRO A 299 -1.37 0.15 39.96
C PRO A 299 -2.50 0.45 40.99
N GLY A 300 -3.76 0.47 40.48
CA GLY A 300 -4.92 0.79 41.33
C GLY A 300 -5.26 2.28 41.46
N SER A 301 -4.56 3.17 40.77
CA SER A 301 -4.97 4.57 40.61
C SER A 301 -6.21 4.63 39.69
N GLY A 302 -7.13 5.57 40.01
CA GLY A 302 -8.35 5.73 39.25
C GLY A 302 -8.11 6.24 37.82
N GLU A 303 -9.07 5.99 36.98
CA GLU A 303 -9.13 6.49 35.60
C GLU A 303 -9.33 8.01 35.57
N LYS A 304 -8.83 8.67 34.54
CA LYS A 304 -8.99 10.10 34.31
C LYS A 304 -9.89 10.35 33.11
N ILE A 305 -10.71 11.39 33.15
CA ILE A 305 -11.50 11.85 32.04
C ILE A 305 -10.83 13.07 31.41
N ILE A 306 -10.60 13.03 30.12
CA ILE A 306 -10.04 14.11 29.32
C ILE A 306 -11.11 14.52 28.30
N ALA A 307 -11.51 15.79 28.28
CA ALA A 307 -12.38 16.35 27.24
C ALA A 307 -11.51 17.02 26.17
N LEU A 308 -11.75 16.65 24.92
CA LEU A 308 -11.03 17.15 23.75
C LEU A 308 -12.05 17.71 22.73
N THR A 309 -11.77 18.88 22.19
CA THR A 309 -12.56 19.41 21.08
C THR A 309 -11.97 18.86 19.78
N ARG A 310 -12.79 18.19 18.97
CA ARG A 310 -12.36 17.69 17.66
C ARG A 310 -12.00 18.84 16.74
N GLY A 311 -10.95 18.68 15.98
CA GLY A 311 -10.50 19.65 14.99
C GLY A 311 -9.96 18.97 13.75
N GLN A 312 -9.61 19.75 12.74
CA GLN A 312 -8.94 19.21 11.56
C GLN A 312 -7.53 18.78 11.94
N VAL A 313 -7.19 17.55 11.61
CA VAL A 313 -5.86 16.95 11.75
C VAL A 313 -5.29 16.78 10.36
N LYS A 314 -4.07 17.28 10.12
CA LYS A 314 -3.33 17.11 8.87
C LYS A 314 -2.24 16.08 9.08
N LEU A 315 -2.10 15.15 8.14
CA LEU A 315 -1.08 14.09 8.17
C LEU A 315 0.17 14.56 7.43
N GLU A 316 0.81 15.62 7.94
CA GLU A 316 1.97 16.26 7.30
C GLU A 316 3.17 15.29 7.13
N GLU A 317 3.29 14.30 7.99
CA GLU A 317 4.33 13.27 7.87
C GLU A 317 4.17 12.38 6.63
N GLN A 318 2.95 12.30 6.09
CA GLN A 318 2.62 11.55 4.88
C GLN A 318 2.58 12.42 3.63
N ALA A 319 2.86 13.72 3.75
CA ALA A 319 2.96 14.64 2.61
C ALA A 319 4.34 14.55 1.93
N ALA A 320 4.46 15.18 0.76
CA ALA A 320 5.73 15.27 0.04
C ALA A 320 6.80 15.95 0.90
N LYS A 321 8.03 15.41 0.85
CA LYS A 321 9.21 15.89 1.61
C LYS A 321 10.37 16.14 0.66
N SER A 322 11.32 16.97 1.09
CA SER A 322 12.54 17.22 0.32
C SER A 322 13.78 17.02 1.16
N ASP A 323 14.86 16.62 0.48
CA ASP A 323 16.21 16.51 1.03
C ASP A 323 17.24 16.89 -0.04
N ILE A 324 18.51 17.01 0.36
CA ILE A 324 19.63 17.29 -0.54
C ILE A 324 20.71 16.24 -0.38
N VAL A 325 20.93 15.47 -1.43
CA VAL A 325 22.10 14.58 -1.54
C VAL A 325 23.29 15.37 -2.04
N THR A 326 24.36 15.39 -1.25
CA THR A 326 25.63 16.05 -1.62
C THR A 326 26.63 15.05 -2.13
N ILE A 327 27.07 15.21 -3.38
CA ILE A 327 27.95 14.25 -4.07
C ILE A 327 29.32 14.89 -4.31
N PRO A 328 30.40 14.42 -3.69
CA PRO A 328 31.75 14.86 -3.99
C PRO A 328 32.22 14.26 -5.32
N HIS A 329 32.55 15.10 -6.30
CA HIS A 329 33.09 14.67 -7.59
C HIS A 329 34.10 15.68 -8.14
N GLU A 330 35.30 15.22 -8.55
CA GLU A 330 36.37 16.05 -9.12
C GLU A 330 36.73 17.31 -8.31
N GLY A 331 36.65 17.23 -6.98
CA GLY A 331 36.97 18.35 -6.08
C GLY A 331 35.87 19.37 -5.91
N ARG A 332 34.67 19.13 -6.47
CA ARG A 332 33.44 19.91 -6.32
C ARG A 332 32.43 19.12 -5.49
N GLN A 333 31.57 19.82 -4.77
CA GLN A 333 30.40 19.27 -4.10
C GLN A 333 29.17 19.60 -4.94
N TRP A 334 28.55 18.57 -5.51
CA TRP A 334 27.31 18.69 -6.26
C TRP A 334 26.12 18.55 -5.31
N ARG A 335 25.10 19.38 -5.47
CA ARG A 335 23.91 19.38 -4.62
C ARG A 335 22.71 18.95 -5.44
N ILE A 336 22.25 17.74 -5.21
CA ILE A 336 21.10 17.15 -5.90
C ILE A 336 19.90 17.20 -4.95
N GLY A 337 18.87 17.94 -5.34
CA GLY A 337 17.61 17.95 -4.61
C GLY A 337 16.86 16.63 -4.81
N VAL A 338 16.20 16.17 -3.78
CA VAL A 338 15.31 15.02 -3.81
C VAL A 338 13.95 15.48 -3.31
N ILE A 339 12.88 15.10 -4.01
CA ILE A 339 11.51 15.26 -3.53
C ILE A 339 10.85 13.89 -3.53
N GLU A 340 10.60 13.38 -2.34
CA GLU A 340 9.80 12.17 -2.12
C GLU A 340 8.32 12.53 -2.20
N VAL A 341 7.58 11.83 -3.05
CA VAL A 341 6.14 11.99 -3.23
C VAL A 341 5.46 10.66 -2.90
N PRO A 342 4.92 10.46 -1.69
CA PRO A 342 4.35 9.18 -1.27
C PRO A 342 3.02 8.84 -1.92
N SER A 343 2.24 9.86 -2.34
CA SER A 343 0.98 9.70 -3.08
C SER A 343 0.56 11.00 -3.78
N PHE A 344 -0.42 10.90 -4.69
CA PHE A 344 -1.04 12.07 -5.33
C PHE A 344 -2.30 12.49 -4.57
N TYR A 345 -2.11 13.18 -3.44
CA TYR A 345 -3.16 13.58 -2.50
C TYR A 345 -3.75 14.95 -2.82
N ARG A 346 -5.07 15.12 -2.51
CA ARG A 346 -5.78 16.39 -2.62
C ARG A 346 -6.99 16.46 -1.69
N ASP A 347 -7.08 17.52 -0.90
CA ASP A 347 -8.27 17.79 -0.06
C ASP A 347 -9.31 18.60 -0.84
N TYR A 348 -10.19 17.88 -1.55
CA TYR A 348 -11.29 18.47 -2.30
C TYR A 348 -12.33 19.16 -1.41
N ARG A 349 -12.51 18.70 -0.16
CA ARG A 349 -13.48 19.30 0.77
C ARG A 349 -12.98 20.67 1.21
N ALA A 350 -11.72 20.79 1.63
CA ALA A 350 -11.12 22.07 1.97
C ALA A 350 -11.16 23.02 0.78
N LEU A 351 -10.79 22.55 -0.42
CA LEU A 351 -10.85 23.35 -1.66
C LEU A 351 -12.27 23.85 -1.93
N SER A 352 -13.31 22.98 -1.84
CA SER A 352 -14.70 23.35 -2.10
C SER A 352 -15.26 24.34 -1.07
N ASN A 353 -14.74 24.30 0.15
CA ASN A 353 -15.06 25.24 1.22
C ASN A 353 -14.32 26.58 1.09
N GLY A 354 -13.47 26.74 0.04
CA GLY A 354 -12.73 27.97 -0.24
C GLY A 354 -11.43 28.11 0.56
N ASP A 355 -10.94 27.04 1.17
CA ASP A 355 -9.61 27.06 1.81
C ASP A 355 -8.53 27.21 0.74
N LYS A 356 -7.80 28.31 0.81
CA LYS A 356 -6.68 28.59 -0.11
C LYS A 356 -5.43 27.76 0.23
N ASN A 357 -5.36 27.18 1.42
CA ASN A 357 -4.24 26.38 1.89
C ASN A 357 -4.59 24.88 2.00
N TYR A 358 -5.50 24.42 1.12
CA TYR A 358 -5.84 23.00 1.07
C TYR A 358 -4.62 22.13 0.75
N THR A 359 -4.59 20.92 1.29
CA THR A 359 -3.53 19.94 1.07
C THR A 359 -3.55 19.46 -0.39
N SER A 360 -2.40 19.48 -1.08
CA SER A 360 -2.26 19.07 -2.49
C SER A 360 -0.80 18.78 -2.80
N THR A 361 -0.54 17.62 -3.42
CA THR A 361 0.78 17.20 -3.88
C THR A 361 1.45 18.28 -4.75
N THR A 362 0.73 18.80 -5.75
CA THR A 362 1.27 19.80 -6.67
C THR A 362 1.71 21.07 -5.95
N ARG A 363 0.93 21.52 -4.97
CA ARG A 363 1.26 22.73 -4.19
C ARG A 363 2.47 22.53 -3.30
N ASP A 364 2.54 21.36 -2.64
CA ASP A 364 3.66 21.03 -1.77
C ASP A 364 4.95 20.88 -2.58
N VAL A 365 4.92 20.13 -3.69
CA VAL A 365 6.08 19.98 -4.58
C VAL A 365 6.53 21.32 -5.14
N LYS A 366 5.61 22.20 -5.56
CA LYS A 366 5.96 23.54 -6.04
C LYS A 366 6.69 24.37 -4.98
N ARG A 367 6.24 24.31 -3.73
CA ARG A 367 6.92 24.97 -2.59
C ARG A 367 8.30 24.38 -2.36
N LEU A 368 8.41 23.04 -2.31
CA LEU A 368 9.67 22.34 -2.08
C LEU A 368 10.70 22.59 -3.18
N ILE A 369 10.28 22.68 -4.46
CA ILE A 369 11.15 23.10 -5.56
C ILE A 369 11.75 24.48 -5.28
N GLY A 370 10.90 25.46 -4.89
CA GLY A 370 11.39 26.80 -4.56
C GLY A 370 12.41 26.81 -3.42
N GLU A 371 12.14 26.05 -2.35
CA GLU A 371 13.03 25.92 -1.20
C GLU A 371 14.37 25.27 -1.57
N LEU A 372 14.36 24.28 -2.47
CA LEU A 372 15.57 23.62 -2.98
C LEU A 372 16.37 24.50 -3.93
N GLU A 373 15.70 25.27 -4.80
CA GLU A 373 16.37 26.25 -5.69
C GLU A 373 17.05 27.36 -4.89
N GLU A 374 16.43 27.87 -3.82
CA GLU A 374 17.05 28.82 -2.88
C GLU A 374 18.29 28.25 -2.20
N GLN A 375 18.33 26.93 -2.00
CA GLN A 375 19.48 26.22 -1.47
C GLN A 375 20.55 25.90 -2.53
N GLY A 376 20.30 26.22 -3.81
CA GLY A 376 21.25 26.10 -4.89
C GLY A 376 21.48 24.68 -5.38
N ILE A 377 20.42 23.90 -5.56
CA ILE A 377 20.51 22.58 -6.19
C ILE A 377 20.89 22.68 -7.67
N GLU A 378 21.60 21.67 -8.17
CA GLU A 378 22.10 21.60 -9.55
C GLU A 378 21.36 20.54 -10.39
N GLY A 379 20.56 19.70 -9.72
CA GLY A 379 19.70 18.69 -10.30
C GLY A 379 18.61 18.29 -9.34
N LEU A 380 17.60 17.59 -9.83
CA LEU A 380 16.44 17.16 -9.05
C LEU A 380 16.08 15.69 -9.34
N VAL A 381 15.88 14.92 -8.27
CA VAL A 381 15.25 13.60 -8.30
C VAL A 381 13.83 13.72 -7.74
N MET A 382 12.84 13.30 -8.53
CA MET A 382 11.48 13.05 -8.05
C MET A 382 11.37 11.58 -7.68
N ASP A 383 11.28 11.28 -6.40
CA ASP A 383 11.16 9.91 -5.91
C ASP A 383 9.69 9.50 -5.79
N LEU A 384 9.27 8.56 -6.65
CA LEU A 384 7.93 7.98 -6.71
C LEU A 384 7.94 6.50 -6.32
N ARG A 385 9.01 5.98 -5.74
CA ARG A 385 9.03 4.60 -5.25
C ARG A 385 7.89 4.37 -4.25
N SER A 386 7.26 3.21 -4.32
CA SER A 386 6.12 2.82 -3.47
C SER A 386 4.88 3.73 -3.58
N ASN A 387 4.83 4.62 -4.56
CA ASN A 387 3.70 5.52 -4.79
C ASN A 387 2.62 4.85 -5.65
N GLY A 388 1.56 4.34 -5.04
CA GLY A 388 0.44 3.68 -5.72
C GLY A 388 -0.47 4.60 -6.56
N GLY A 389 -0.17 5.90 -6.64
CA GLY A 389 -0.95 6.88 -7.40
C GLY A 389 -1.78 7.82 -6.52
N GLY A 390 -3.00 8.11 -6.95
CA GLY A 390 -3.93 9.01 -6.29
C GLY A 390 -4.77 9.81 -7.29
N HIS A 391 -4.94 11.10 -7.03
CA HIS A 391 -5.80 11.95 -7.85
C HIS A 391 -5.23 12.26 -9.25
N LEU A 392 -5.98 11.92 -10.29
CA LEU A 392 -5.64 12.21 -11.69
C LEU A 392 -5.34 13.69 -11.95
N THR A 393 -6.10 14.58 -11.31
CA THR A 393 -5.89 16.03 -11.41
C THR A 393 -4.57 16.49 -10.80
N GLU A 394 -4.07 15.81 -9.77
CA GLU A 394 -2.75 16.09 -9.22
C GLU A 394 -1.64 15.59 -10.16
N ALA A 395 -1.81 14.44 -10.82
CA ALA A 395 -0.84 13.98 -11.82
C ALA A 395 -0.69 14.96 -12.97
N THR A 396 -1.81 15.48 -13.50
CA THR A 396 -1.76 16.48 -14.60
C THR A 396 -1.17 17.81 -14.16
N ALA A 397 -1.55 18.30 -12.98
CA ALA A 397 -1.05 19.55 -12.43
C ALA A 397 0.43 19.47 -12.02
N LEU A 398 0.86 18.35 -11.42
CA LEU A 398 2.26 18.12 -11.09
C LEU A 398 3.14 18.08 -12.35
N SER A 399 2.67 17.42 -13.42
CA SER A 399 3.37 17.40 -14.71
C SER A 399 3.58 18.82 -15.26
N GLY A 400 2.61 19.73 -15.09
CA GLY A 400 2.70 21.12 -15.48
C GLY A 400 3.76 21.95 -14.75
N LEU A 401 4.32 21.46 -13.63
CA LEU A 401 5.48 22.09 -12.99
C LEU A 401 6.79 21.87 -13.78
N PHE A 402 6.81 20.91 -14.69
CA PHE A 402 8.02 20.48 -15.41
C PHE A 402 7.90 20.59 -16.94
N ILE A 403 6.70 20.58 -17.50
CA ILE A 403 6.43 20.73 -18.93
C ILE A 403 5.70 22.04 -19.20
N ASP A 404 6.06 22.70 -20.29
CA ASP A 404 5.59 24.07 -20.56
C ASP A 404 4.09 24.15 -20.85
N ASN A 405 3.57 23.23 -21.64
CA ASN A 405 2.17 23.27 -22.09
C ASN A 405 1.84 22.03 -22.91
N GLY A 406 0.62 21.56 -22.83
CA GLY A 406 0.15 20.48 -23.68
C GLY A 406 -0.57 19.37 -22.94
N PRO A 407 -0.93 18.31 -23.66
CA PRO A 407 -1.61 17.16 -23.08
C PRO A 407 -0.66 16.37 -22.19
N VAL A 408 -1.16 15.96 -21.03
CA VAL A 408 -0.44 15.06 -20.12
C VAL A 408 -0.84 13.61 -20.35
N VAL A 409 -2.14 13.37 -20.56
CA VAL A 409 -2.71 12.04 -20.68
C VAL A 409 -3.98 12.07 -21.53
N GLN A 410 -4.30 10.94 -22.18
CA GLN A 410 -5.56 10.73 -22.89
C GLN A 410 -6.42 9.73 -22.12
N LEU A 411 -7.73 9.99 -22.03
CA LEU A 411 -8.69 9.14 -21.34
C LEU A 411 -9.73 8.61 -22.33
N ARG A 412 -9.91 7.29 -22.45
CA ARG A 412 -11.01 6.67 -23.20
C ARG A 412 -12.03 6.11 -22.21
N ASN A 413 -13.25 6.64 -22.28
CA ASN A 413 -14.38 6.19 -21.45
C ASN A 413 -15.04 4.92 -22.03
N SER A 414 -15.93 4.31 -21.23
CA SER A 414 -16.71 3.12 -21.61
C SER A 414 -17.52 3.28 -22.92
N ASN A 415 -17.93 4.50 -23.28
CA ASN A 415 -18.63 4.79 -24.54
C ASN A 415 -17.69 4.99 -25.75
N GLY A 416 -16.38 4.73 -25.60
CA GLY A 416 -15.36 4.90 -26.63
C GLY A 416 -14.90 6.33 -26.88
N ARG A 417 -15.46 7.32 -26.19
CA ARG A 417 -15.02 8.72 -26.33
C ARG A 417 -13.64 8.92 -25.72
N ILE A 418 -12.74 9.56 -26.49
CA ILE A 418 -11.41 9.94 -26.04
C ILE A 418 -11.43 11.42 -25.63
N SER A 419 -10.95 11.71 -24.43
CA SER A 419 -10.73 13.05 -23.89
C SER A 419 -9.24 13.24 -23.65
N ARG A 420 -8.73 14.41 -24.02
CA ARG A 420 -7.37 14.84 -23.70
C ARG A 420 -7.41 15.63 -22.39
N LEU A 421 -6.49 15.35 -21.50
CA LEU A 421 -6.31 16.08 -20.24
C LEU A 421 -4.98 16.81 -20.31
N ASP A 422 -5.07 18.13 -20.28
CA ASP A 422 -3.93 19.04 -20.31
C ASP A 422 -3.55 19.46 -18.87
N ASP A 423 -2.41 20.14 -18.72
CA ASP A 423 -2.11 20.88 -17.50
C ASP A 423 -3.27 21.85 -17.17
N PRO A 424 -3.81 21.82 -15.95
CA PRO A 424 -4.90 22.70 -15.57
C PRO A 424 -4.51 24.18 -15.45
N ASP A 425 -3.21 24.51 -15.40
CA ASP A 425 -2.68 25.90 -15.34
C ASP A 425 -1.76 26.23 -16.53
N PRO A 426 -2.31 26.37 -17.74
CA PRO A 426 -1.52 26.56 -18.95
C PRO A 426 -0.80 27.92 -19.03
N VAL A 427 -0.98 28.80 -18.05
CA VAL A 427 -0.34 30.13 -17.97
C VAL A 427 0.85 30.11 -17.02
N ALA A 428 0.94 29.08 -16.15
CA ALA A 428 2.07 28.95 -15.25
C ALA A 428 3.36 28.65 -16.03
N ARG A 429 4.44 29.26 -15.61
CA ARG A 429 5.78 28.89 -16.10
C ARG A 429 6.20 27.57 -15.43
N VAL A 430 7.02 26.83 -16.14
CA VAL A 430 7.73 25.66 -15.57
C VAL A 430 8.39 26.05 -14.24
N ALA A 431 8.11 25.32 -13.19
CA ALA A 431 8.64 25.59 -11.85
C ALA A 431 10.12 25.20 -11.75
N TYR A 432 10.54 24.15 -12.46
CA TYR A 432 11.93 23.68 -12.49
C TYR A 432 12.35 23.32 -13.91
N ALA A 433 13.43 23.94 -14.39
CA ALA A 433 13.97 23.73 -15.73
C ALA A 433 15.36 23.04 -15.76
N GLY A 434 15.90 22.67 -14.59
CA GLY A 434 17.18 21.99 -14.44
C GLY A 434 17.17 20.51 -14.85
N PRO A 435 18.30 19.79 -14.69
CA PRO A 435 18.38 18.34 -14.85
C PRO A 435 17.37 17.62 -13.94
N LEU A 436 16.61 16.68 -14.50
CA LEU A 436 15.51 16.00 -13.81
C LEU A 436 15.58 14.50 -14.04
N ALA A 437 15.48 13.73 -12.97
CA ALA A 437 15.18 12.31 -13.02
C ALA A 437 13.92 11.99 -12.21
N VAL A 438 13.23 10.93 -12.60
CA VAL A 438 12.12 10.34 -11.85
C VAL A 438 12.53 8.94 -11.45
N LEU A 439 12.64 8.70 -10.16
CA LEU A 439 12.97 7.39 -9.58
C LEU A 439 11.68 6.63 -9.33
N VAL A 440 11.55 5.45 -9.93
CA VAL A 440 10.35 4.60 -9.88
C VAL A 440 10.69 3.17 -9.51
N ASP A 441 9.71 2.48 -8.95
CA ASP A 441 9.78 1.05 -8.65
C ASP A 441 8.53 0.30 -9.15
N ARG A 442 8.47 -1.00 -8.86
CA ARG A 442 7.34 -1.85 -9.25
C ARG A 442 6.01 -1.48 -8.58
N PHE A 443 6.03 -0.71 -7.50
CA PHE A 443 4.84 -0.21 -6.81
C PHE A 443 4.40 1.17 -7.28
N SER A 444 5.21 1.87 -8.09
CA SER A 444 4.81 3.11 -8.74
C SER A 444 3.68 2.84 -9.72
N ALA A 445 2.45 3.31 -9.42
CA ALA A 445 1.25 2.94 -10.16
C ALA A 445 0.37 4.14 -10.52
N SER A 446 -0.49 3.99 -11.54
CA SER A 446 -1.59 4.92 -11.85
C SER A 446 -1.12 6.37 -12.08
N ALA A 447 -1.42 7.31 -11.17
CA ALA A 447 -1.02 8.73 -11.27
C ALA A 447 0.51 8.89 -11.37
N SER A 448 1.29 8.04 -10.67
CA SER A 448 2.76 8.01 -10.79
C SER A 448 3.19 7.64 -12.20
N GLU A 449 2.49 6.69 -12.83
CA GLU A 449 2.77 6.27 -14.21
C GLU A 449 2.38 7.34 -15.23
N ILE A 450 1.31 8.10 -14.96
CA ILE A 450 0.93 9.25 -15.79
C ILE A 450 2.01 10.31 -15.75
N PHE A 451 2.51 10.66 -14.57
CA PHE A 451 3.57 11.63 -14.38
C PHE A 451 4.88 11.16 -15.04
N ALA A 452 5.36 9.96 -14.72
CA ALA A 452 6.60 9.42 -15.28
C ALA A 452 6.53 9.31 -16.80
N ALA A 453 5.40 8.84 -17.37
CA ALA A 453 5.18 8.78 -18.80
C ALA A 453 5.20 10.17 -19.46
N ALA A 454 4.60 11.17 -18.83
CA ALA A 454 4.62 12.54 -19.36
C ALA A 454 6.05 13.09 -19.39
N ILE A 455 6.83 12.92 -18.32
CA ILE A 455 8.23 13.35 -18.27
C ILE A 455 9.07 12.68 -19.38
N GLN A 456 8.87 11.37 -19.58
CA GLN A 456 9.55 10.59 -20.62
C GLN A 456 9.14 11.02 -22.04
N ASP A 457 7.84 11.09 -22.34
CA ASP A 457 7.29 11.42 -23.65
C ASP A 457 7.67 12.84 -24.10
N TYR A 458 7.77 13.77 -23.17
CA TYR A 458 8.19 15.14 -23.42
C TYR A 458 9.72 15.32 -23.48
N HIS A 459 10.50 14.26 -23.29
CA HIS A 459 11.95 14.30 -23.16
C HIS A 459 12.41 15.31 -22.09
N ARG A 460 11.60 15.49 -21.04
CA ARG A 460 11.88 16.50 -20.00
C ARG A 460 12.90 16.00 -18.97
N GLY A 461 12.97 14.72 -18.75
CA GLY A 461 13.85 14.08 -17.77
C GLY A 461 14.03 12.60 -18.07
N VAL A 462 14.83 11.93 -17.25
CA VAL A 462 15.16 10.50 -17.38
C VAL A 462 14.42 9.72 -16.33
N ILE A 463 13.83 8.59 -16.71
CA ILE A 463 13.18 7.66 -15.80
C ILE A 463 14.19 6.61 -15.35
N ILE A 464 14.36 6.45 -14.04
CA ILE A 464 15.37 5.58 -13.41
C ILE A 464 14.66 4.59 -12.48
N GLY A 465 15.15 3.36 -12.39
CA GLY A 465 14.69 2.37 -11.43
C GLY A 465 14.13 1.12 -12.09
N GLN A 466 12.88 0.76 -11.80
CA GLN A 466 12.25 -0.45 -12.30
C GLN A 466 11.07 -0.15 -13.21
N GLN A 467 10.65 -1.13 -14.01
CA GLN A 467 9.36 -1.08 -14.69
C GLN A 467 8.24 -0.85 -13.66
N THR A 468 7.38 0.13 -13.89
CA THR A 468 6.28 0.47 -12.97
C THR A 468 5.18 -0.60 -12.95
N PHE A 469 4.17 -0.44 -12.13
CA PHE A 469 3.13 -1.45 -11.85
C PHE A 469 2.33 -1.89 -13.09
N GLY A 470 1.97 -0.95 -13.95
CA GLY A 470 1.19 -1.23 -15.17
C GLY A 470 -0.31 -0.98 -15.03
N LYS A 471 -0.78 -0.14 -14.11
CA LYS A 471 -2.19 0.22 -13.97
C LYS A 471 -2.56 1.34 -14.94
N GLY A 472 -3.33 0.99 -15.98
CA GLY A 472 -3.79 1.91 -17.02
C GLY A 472 -5.29 2.23 -16.95
N THR A 473 -5.95 2.03 -15.80
CA THR A 473 -7.39 2.20 -15.61
C THR A 473 -7.71 3.40 -14.74
N VAL A 474 -8.90 3.99 -14.97
CA VAL A 474 -9.42 5.11 -14.18
C VAL A 474 -10.72 4.71 -13.51
N GLN A 475 -10.79 4.92 -12.23
CA GLN A 475 -11.97 4.69 -11.42
C GLN A 475 -12.71 5.99 -11.13
N ASN A 476 -14.03 5.88 -11.01
CA ASN A 476 -14.88 6.90 -10.42
C ASN A 476 -15.43 6.41 -9.07
N LEU A 477 -15.59 7.32 -8.13
CA LEU A 477 -16.17 7.06 -6.82
C LEU A 477 -17.63 7.50 -6.80
N TYR A 478 -18.51 6.56 -6.48
CA TYR A 478 -19.94 6.80 -6.34
C TYR A 478 -20.32 6.66 -4.87
N SER A 479 -20.62 7.77 -4.18
CA SER A 479 -21.23 7.72 -2.84
C SER A 479 -22.64 7.18 -2.96
N LEU A 480 -22.92 6.03 -2.37
CA LEU A 480 -24.22 5.37 -2.48
C LEU A 480 -25.32 6.15 -1.76
N ASP A 481 -24.99 6.95 -0.75
CA ASP A 481 -25.91 7.82 -0.04
C ASP A 481 -26.68 8.81 -0.95
N GLN A 482 -26.09 9.15 -2.11
CA GLN A 482 -26.72 10.03 -3.09
C GLN A 482 -27.81 9.36 -3.92
N TYR A 483 -27.84 8.03 -3.96
CA TYR A 483 -28.70 7.23 -4.83
C TYR A 483 -29.68 6.35 -4.06
N MET A 484 -29.48 6.19 -2.77
CA MET A 484 -30.31 5.38 -1.88
C MET A 484 -31.13 6.26 -0.95
N LYS A 485 -32.25 5.73 -0.49
CA LYS A 485 -33.09 6.44 0.47
C LYS A 485 -32.41 6.39 1.85
N PRO A 486 -32.40 7.51 2.60
CA PRO A 486 -31.88 7.51 3.96
C PRO A 486 -32.52 6.39 4.79
N ASP A 487 -31.69 5.60 5.45
CA ASP A 487 -32.14 4.59 6.40
C ASP A 487 -31.99 5.15 7.82
N PRO A 488 -33.07 5.34 8.58
CA PRO A 488 -32.98 5.83 9.95
C PRO A 488 -32.20 4.92 10.90
N GLU A 489 -32.06 3.62 10.55
CA GLU A 489 -31.29 2.65 11.33
C GLU A 489 -29.81 2.60 10.90
N SER A 490 -29.44 3.25 9.79
CA SER A 490 -28.08 3.34 9.28
C SER A 490 -27.49 4.74 9.44
N GLU A 491 -27.12 5.11 10.66
CA GLU A 491 -26.47 6.40 10.95
C GLU A 491 -25.16 6.62 10.16
N LYS A 492 -24.50 5.53 9.71
CA LYS A 492 -23.19 5.56 9.04
C LYS A 492 -23.28 5.68 7.51
N GLY A 493 -24.48 5.61 6.90
CA GLY A 493 -24.66 5.64 5.44
C GLY A 493 -24.47 4.26 4.78
N PHE A 494 -24.32 4.26 3.43
CA PHE A 494 -24.30 3.05 2.60
C PHE A 494 -22.93 2.76 1.97
N GLY A 495 -21.94 3.62 2.22
CA GLY A 495 -20.60 3.47 1.67
C GLY A 495 -20.42 4.00 0.25
N GLN A 496 -19.39 3.51 -0.44
CA GLN A 496 -19.00 3.97 -1.78
C GLN A 496 -18.71 2.79 -2.72
N LEU A 497 -18.96 3.01 -3.99
CA LEU A 497 -18.48 2.14 -5.06
C LEU A 497 -17.36 2.85 -5.81
N THR A 498 -16.18 2.23 -5.83
CA THR A 498 -15.10 2.56 -6.76
C THR A 498 -15.32 1.71 -8.01
N LEU A 499 -15.46 2.32 -9.18
CA LEU A 499 -15.80 1.61 -10.42
C LEU A 499 -14.90 2.04 -11.57
N THR A 500 -14.32 1.09 -12.28
CA THR A 500 -13.52 1.34 -13.48
C THR A 500 -14.41 1.80 -14.62
N ILE A 501 -14.25 3.08 -15.02
CA ILE A 501 -15.06 3.76 -16.04
C ILE A 501 -14.28 4.09 -17.31
N GLY A 502 -12.97 3.93 -17.31
CA GLY A 502 -12.11 4.31 -18.42
C GLY A 502 -10.72 3.70 -18.35
N LYS A 503 -10.01 3.85 -19.44
CA LYS A 503 -8.58 3.59 -19.54
C LYS A 503 -7.85 4.86 -19.91
N TYR A 504 -6.66 5.05 -19.38
CA TYR A 504 -5.81 6.15 -19.80
C TYR A 504 -4.65 5.69 -20.69
N TYR A 505 -4.16 6.61 -21.48
CA TYR A 505 -3.12 6.39 -22.47
C TYR A 505 -2.14 7.55 -22.44
N ARG A 506 -0.89 7.23 -22.71
CA ARG A 506 0.16 8.22 -22.93
C ARG A 506 -0.21 9.18 -24.08
N VAL A 507 0.46 10.30 -24.17
CA VAL A 507 0.28 11.24 -25.32
C VAL A 507 0.66 10.58 -26.65
N THR A 508 1.54 9.59 -26.63
CA THR A 508 1.93 8.76 -27.77
C THR A 508 0.83 7.78 -28.21
N GLY A 509 -0.18 7.56 -27.37
CA GLY A 509 -1.30 6.65 -27.63
C GLY A 509 -1.14 5.25 -27.06
N GLU A 510 -0.03 4.90 -26.45
CA GLU A 510 0.17 3.64 -25.78
C GLU A 510 -0.47 3.64 -24.39
N SER A 511 -1.02 2.49 -23.96
CA SER A 511 -1.50 2.31 -22.59
C SER A 511 -0.36 1.85 -21.68
N THR A 512 -0.37 2.29 -20.42
CA THR A 512 0.48 1.72 -19.37
C THR A 512 -0.05 0.38 -18.85
N GLN A 513 -1.29 0.00 -19.21
CA GLN A 513 -1.92 -1.23 -18.76
C GLN A 513 -1.03 -2.46 -19.01
N HIS A 514 -0.76 -3.28 -18.00
CA HIS A 514 0.16 -4.42 -17.97
C HIS A 514 1.65 -4.07 -18.15
N ARG A 515 1.98 -3.02 -18.90
CA ARG A 515 3.35 -2.72 -19.31
C ARG A 515 4.04 -1.66 -18.45
N GLY A 516 3.25 -0.82 -17.78
CA GLY A 516 3.79 0.29 -17.02
C GLY A 516 4.59 1.29 -17.86
N VAL A 517 5.47 2.00 -17.19
CA VAL A 517 6.53 2.83 -17.77
C VAL A 517 7.85 2.08 -17.59
N ASN A 518 8.53 1.80 -18.71
CA ASN A 518 9.87 1.22 -18.65
C ASN A 518 10.88 2.33 -18.34
N PRO A 519 11.79 2.14 -17.39
CA PRO A 519 12.82 3.13 -17.10
C PRO A 519 13.81 3.24 -18.27
N ASP A 520 14.37 4.43 -18.44
CA ASP A 520 15.45 4.69 -19.40
C ASP A 520 16.77 4.12 -18.88
N ILE A 521 16.93 4.10 -17.55
CA ILE A 521 18.06 3.49 -16.83
C ILE A 521 17.53 2.54 -15.78
N SER A 522 17.69 1.24 -16.00
CA SER A 522 17.23 0.22 -15.08
C SER A 522 18.18 0.04 -13.90
N LEU A 523 17.64 -0.06 -12.69
CA LEU A 523 18.36 -0.40 -11.47
C LEU A 523 17.91 -1.80 -10.97
N PRO A 524 18.79 -2.50 -10.22
CA PRO A 524 18.49 -3.84 -9.70
C PRO A 524 17.36 -3.80 -8.66
N SER A 525 16.61 -4.89 -8.58
CA SER A 525 15.48 -5.05 -7.65
C SER A 525 15.31 -6.49 -7.21
N ALA A 526 14.99 -6.66 -5.93
CA ALA A 526 14.50 -7.92 -5.38
C ALA A 526 13.04 -8.21 -5.74
N ILE A 527 12.31 -7.22 -6.30
CA ILE A 527 10.89 -7.33 -6.61
C ILE A 527 10.72 -7.97 -7.98
N ASP A 528 10.01 -9.11 -8.01
CA ASP A 528 9.74 -9.84 -9.24
C ASP A 528 8.56 -9.22 -10.00
N ALA A 529 8.84 -8.76 -11.21
CA ALA A 529 7.83 -8.23 -12.11
C ALA A 529 6.83 -9.31 -12.60
N GLU A 530 7.17 -10.60 -12.49
CA GLU A 530 6.28 -11.71 -12.82
C GLU A 530 5.30 -12.07 -11.70
N GLN A 531 5.51 -11.54 -10.48
CA GLN A 531 4.63 -11.78 -9.32
C GLN A 531 3.87 -10.53 -8.86
N ILE A 532 4.40 -9.35 -9.12
CA ILE A 532 3.82 -8.08 -8.71
C ILE A 532 3.55 -7.21 -9.92
N GLY A 533 2.35 -6.69 -10.04
CA GLY A 533 1.94 -5.77 -11.09
C GLY A 533 0.55 -6.08 -11.63
N GLU A 534 0.11 -5.27 -12.57
CA GLU A 534 -1.19 -5.44 -13.21
C GLU A 534 -1.26 -6.70 -14.08
N SER A 535 -0.14 -7.06 -14.70
CA SER A 535 -0.03 -8.21 -15.62
C SER A 535 -0.31 -9.57 -14.98
N VAL A 536 -0.17 -9.67 -13.65
CA VAL A 536 -0.42 -10.90 -12.88
C VAL A 536 -1.83 -10.96 -12.29
N ARG A 537 -2.68 -9.98 -12.57
CA ARG A 537 -4.06 -9.93 -12.12
C ARG A 537 -4.99 -10.55 -13.18
N ASP A 538 -5.65 -11.67 -12.88
CA ASP A 538 -6.49 -12.42 -13.82
C ASP A 538 -7.62 -11.59 -14.42
N SER A 539 -8.19 -10.66 -13.65
CA SER A 539 -9.28 -9.78 -14.08
C SER A 539 -8.82 -8.46 -14.71
N ALA A 540 -7.50 -8.25 -14.88
CA ALA A 540 -6.97 -7.01 -15.44
C ALA A 540 -7.43 -6.77 -16.87
N LEU A 541 -7.77 -5.50 -17.18
CA LEU A 541 -8.17 -5.12 -18.55
C LEU A 541 -6.99 -5.28 -19.50
N PRO A 542 -7.23 -5.74 -20.76
CA PRO A 542 -6.15 -5.98 -21.71
C PRO A 542 -5.43 -4.70 -22.11
N TRP A 543 -4.15 -4.81 -22.45
CA TRP A 543 -3.39 -3.73 -23.07
C TRP A 543 -3.90 -3.44 -24.48
N ASP A 544 -3.97 -2.15 -24.85
CA ASP A 544 -4.29 -1.68 -26.18
C ASP A 544 -3.71 -0.27 -26.44
N THR A 545 -3.98 0.29 -27.61
CA THR A 545 -3.50 1.60 -28.03
C THR A 545 -4.61 2.47 -28.62
N ILE A 546 -4.38 3.78 -28.64
CA ILE A 546 -5.19 4.77 -29.35
C ILE A 546 -4.29 5.63 -30.22
N GLN A 547 -4.86 6.58 -30.95
CA GLN A 547 -4.06 7.53 -31.75
C GLN A 547 -3.26 8.48 -30.86
N THR A 548 -2.02 8.74 -31.28
CA THR A 548 -1.16 9.78 -30.70
C THR A 548 -1.87 11.15 -30.75
N THR A 549 -1.88 11.88 -29.64
CA THR A 549 -2.35 13.25 -29.65
C THR A 549 -1.26 14.23 -30.12
N ARG A 550 -1.62 15.45 -30.49
CA ARG A 550 -0.62 16.47 -30.86
C ARG A 550 0.02 17.03 -29.61
N PHE A 551 1.34 16.94 -29.52
CA PHE A 551 2.16 17.54 -28.47
C PHE A 551 3.52 17.92 -29.06
N THR A 552 4.29 18.74 -28.34
CA THR A 552 5.64 19.15 -28.74
C THR A 552 6.61 18.70 -27.66
N ALA A 553 7.41 17.69 -27.95
CA ALA A 553 8.48 17.25 -27.06
C ALA A 553 9.71 18.18 -27.15
N GLY A 554 10.52 18.15 -26.13
CA GLY A 554 11.87 18.74 -26.15
C GLY A 554 12.83 17.98 -27.07
N ASP A 555 14.10 18.33 -27.03
CA ASP A 555 15.14 17.67 -27.78
C ASP A 555 15.27 16.20 -27.30
N PRO A 556 15.46 15.23 -28.23
CA PRO A 556 15.61 13.83 -27.84
C PRO A 556 16.77 13.60 -26.87
N LEU A 557 16.56 12.79 -25.84
CA LEU A 557 17.55 12.47 -24.80
C LEU A 557 18.37 11.21 -25.09
N ASP A 558 18.17 10.54 -26.24
CA ASP A 558 18.81 9.23 -26.53
C ASP A 558 20.33 9.25 -26.35
N ASN A 559 21.03 10.27 -26.87
CA ASN A 559 22.49 10.41 -26.72
C ASN A 559 22.88 10.66 -25.25
N THR A 560 22.12 11.44 -24.53
CA THR A 560 22.33 11.71 -23.11
C THR A 560 22.14 10.42 -22.32
N ILE A 561 21.05 9.70 -22.55
CA ILE A 561 20.75 8.41 -21.90
C ILE A 561 21.88 7.40 -22.16
N GLN A 562 22.38 7.29 -23.40
CA GLN A 562 23.49 6.39 -23.70
C GLN A 562 24.78 6.77 -22.93
N SER A 563 25.08 8.05 -22.81
CA SER A 563 26.24 8.52 -22.03
C SER A 563 26.07 8.19 -20.55
N LEU A 564 24.86 8.43 -20.00
CA LEU A 564 24.54 8.13 -18.61
C LEU A 564 24.60 6.62 -18.30
N LEU A 565 24.13 5.78 -19.22
CA LEU A 565 24.23 4.31 -19.10
C LEU A 565 25.68 3.84 -19.03
N VAL A 566 26.58 4.43 -19.85
CA VAL A 566 28.01 4.10 -19.81
C VAL A 566 28.62 4.53 -18.49
N SER A 567 28.43 5.79 -18.08
CA SER A 567 28.96 6.31 -16.81
C SER A 567 28.45 5.53 -15.61
N HIS A 568 27.14 5.24 -15.57
CA HIS A 568 26.54 4.42 -14.49
C HIS A 568 27.12 3.01 -14.48
N SER A 569 27.24 2.34 -15.63
CA SER A 569 27.78 0.98 -15.71
C SER A 569 29.25 0.89 -15.28
N GLU A 570 30.05 1.95 -15.50
CA GLU A 570 31.45 1.99 -15.04
C GLU A 570 31.53 2.23 -13.54
N ARG A 571 30.75 3.17 -13.02
CA ARG A 571 30.70 3.53 -11.60
C ARG A 571 30.15 2.39 -10.74
N SER A 572 29.01 1.81 -11.11
CA SER A 572 28.33 0.77 -10.35
C SER A 572 29.17 -0.49 -10.15
N LYS A 573 30.08 -0.83 -11.06
CA LYS A 573 31.03 -1.95 -10.91
C LYS A 573 32.05 -1.73 -9.79
N GLN A 574 32.32 -0.48 -9.44
CA GLN A 574 33.32 -0.11 -8.45
C GLN A 574 32.68 0.41 -7.15
N ASP A 575 31.38 0.63 -7.14
CA ASP A 575 30.63 1.13 -6.00
C ASP A 575 30.34 -0.01 -5.01
N PRO A 576 30.91 0.02 -3.80
CA PRO A 576 30.71 -1.02 -2.81
C PRO A 576 29.27 -1.17 -2.35
N ASN A 577 28.51 -0.05 -2.24
CA ASN A 577 27.10 -0.05 -1.86
C ASN A 577 26.25 -0.74 -2.92
N TYR A 578 26.52 -0.44 -4.20
CA TYR A 578 25.79 -1.07 -5.29
C TYR A 578 26.08 -2.59 -5.37
N GLN A 579 27.33 -3.01 -5.23
CA GLN A 579 27.70 -4.43 -5.22
C GLN A 579 27.10 -5.18 -4.04
N TRP A 580 27.05 -4.54 -2.87
CA TRP A 580 26.38 -5.07 -1.68
C TRP A 580 24.87 -5.28 -1.93
N LEU A 581 24.18 -4.33 -2.55
CA LEU A 581 22.78 -4.45 -2.92
C LEU A 581 22.54 -5.60 -3.90
N VAL A 582 23.33 -5.68 -4.98
CA VAL A 582 23.19 -6.73 -6.00
C VAL A 582 23.41 -8.12 -5.39
N GLY A 583 24.42 -8.28 -4.52
CA GLY A 583 24.65 -9.54 -3.81
C GLY A 583 23.46 -9.93 -2.92
N GLY A 584 22.86 -8.95 -2.23
CA GLY A 584 21.64 -9.19 -1.41
C GLY A 584 20.43 -9.60 -2.23
N ILE A 585 20.24 -9.01 -3.40
CA ILE A 585 19.17 -9.38 -4.33
C ILE A 585 19.33 -10.83 -4.82
N GLN A 586 20.54 -11.24 -5.21
CA GLN A 586 20.80 -12.61 -5.66
C GLN A 586 20.49 -13.65 -4.56
N GLU A 587 20.91 -13.40 -3.32
CA GLU A 587 20.57 -14.28 -2.20
C GLU A 587 19.06 -14.35 -1.95
N TYR A 588 18.37 -13.22 -2.07
CA TYR A 588 16.91 -13.18 -1.92
C TYR A 588 16.18 -13.97 -3.02
N GLU A 589 16.62 -13.85 -4.27
CA GLU A 589 16.05 -14.59 -5.41
C GLU A 589 16.21 -16.11 -5.23
N GLU A 590 17.38 -16.58 -4.74
CA GLU A 590 17.61 -17.98 -4.42
C GLU A 590 16.65 -18.48 -3.32
N ALA A 591 16.50 -17.71 -2.23
CA ALA A 591 15.64 -18.07 -1.10
C ALA A 591 14.15 -18.06 -1.48
N ARG A 592 13.71 -17.13 -2.34
CA ARG A 592 12.30 -16.96 -2.73
C ARG A 592 11.71 -18.17 -3.48
N SER A 593 12.52 -18.95 -4.15
CA SER A 593 12.06 -20.14 -4.90
C SER A 593 11.55 -21.26 -3.99
N GLN A 594 11.84 -21.20 -2.69
CA GLN A 594 11.44 -22.21 -1.72
C GLN A 594 9.95 -22.09 -1.38
N LYS A 595 9.23 -23.22 -1.43
CA LYS A 595 7.81 -23.34 -1.00
C LYS A 595 7.66 -24.15 0.30
N THR A 596 8.75 -24.75 0.74
CA THR A 596 8.82 -25.63 1.94
C THR A 596 9.99 -25.26 2.81
N ILE A 597 9.86 -25.47 4.10
CA ILE A 597 10.94 -25.28 5.08
C ILE A 597 11.04 -26.50 5.98
N SER A 598 12.27 -26.84 6.40
CA SER A 598 12.50 -27.93 7.37
C SER A 598 11.92 -27.57 8.74
N LEU A 599 11.34 -28.57 9.43
CA LEU A 599 10.91 -28.48 10.82
C LEU A 599 11.88 -29.11 11.80
N ASN A 600 13.05 -29.50 11.34
CA ASN A 600 14.16 -29.97 12.17
C ASN A 600 14.99 -28.79 12.66
N LEU A 601 15.23 -28.69 13.98
CA LEU A 601 15.89 -27.54 14.59
C LEU A 601 17.35 -27.43 14.17
N ASP A 602 18.09 -28.56 14.14
CA ASP A 602 19.51 -28.55 13.81
C ASP A 602 19.72 -28.09 12.34
N THR A 603 18.88 -28.58 11.44
CA THR A 603 18.88 -28.16 10.03
C THR A 603 18.62 -26.65 9.91
N ARG A 604 17.60 -26.15 10.61
CA ARG A 604 17.24 -24.71 10.56
C ARG A 604 18.29 -23.80 11.20
N LEU A 605 18.96 -24.27 12.26
CA LEU A 605 20.08 -23.53 12.87
C LEU A 605 21.25 -23.44 11.90
N ALA A 606 21.59 -24.55 11.22
CA ALA A 606 22.66 -24.55 10.23
C ALA A 606 22.36 -23.63 9.03
N GLU A 607 21.13 -23.69 8.50
CA GLU A 607 20.68 -22.79 7.41
C GLU A 607 20.78 -21.31 7.83
N ARG A 608 20.34 -21.00 9.06
CA ARG A 608 20.38 -19.63 9.61
C ARG A 608 21.81 -19.15 9.82
N GLU A 609 22.70 -20.01 10.35
CA GLU A 609 24.12 -19.68 10.56
C GLU A 609 24.80 -19.40 9.23
N ASP A 610 24.55 -20.22 8.22
CA ASP A 610 25.05 -20.01 6.87
C ASP A 610 24.56 -18.67 6.27
N GLU A 611 23.26 -18.37 6.40
CA GLU A 611 22.69 -17.11 5.93
C GLU A 611 23.32 -15.90 6.63
N LEU A 612 23.37 -15.94 7.97
CA LEU A 612 23.96 -14.85 8.77
C LEU A 612 25.44 -14.66 8.43
N THR A 613 26.20 -15.76 8.24
CA THR A 613 27.60 -15.70 7.87
C THR A 613 27.79 -15.04 6.49
N ARG A 614 27.00 -15.41 5.48
CA ARG A 614 27.05 -14.77 4.16
C ARG A 614 26.71 -13.29 4.22
N ARG A 615 25.65 -12.94 4.93
CA ARG A 615 25.22 -11.53 5.10
C ARG A 615 26.28 -10.70 5.82
N LEU A 616 26.86 -11.22 6.91
CA LEU A 616 27.92 -10.56 7.67
C LEU A 616 29.19 -10.39 6.81
N GLN A 617 29.56 -11.41 6.04
CA GLN A 617 30.71 -11.32 5.13
C GLN A 617 30.50 -10.24 4.08
N ARG A 618 29.31 -10.20 3.43
CA ARG A 618 28.97 -9.18 2.44
C ARG A 618 29.01 -7.77 3.03
N GLU A 619 28.49 -7.60 4.26
CA GLU A 619 28.54 -6.32 4.98
C GLU A 619 30.00 -5.91 5.27
N ASN A 620 30.81 -6.81 5.76
CA ASN A 620 32.23 -6.54 6.05
C ASN A 620 33.06 -6.27 4.80
N ASP A 621 32.75 -6.94 3.68
CA ASP A 621 33.37 -6.64 2.38
C ASP A 621 33.04 -5.21 1.91
N ARG A 622 31.77 -4.78 2.07
CA ARG A 622 31.32 -3.39 1.82
C ARG A 622 32.10 -2.40 2.70
N ARG A 623 32.11 -2.63 4.01
CA ARG A 623 32.80 -1.77 4.98
C ARG A 623 34.30 -1.67 4.72
N ALA A 624 34.94 -2.78 4.40
CA ALA A 624 36.35 -2.80 4.04
C ALA A 624 36.66 -1.97 2.78
N ALA A 625 35.81 -2.06 1.76
CA ALA A 625 35.94 -1.25 0.54
C ALA A 625 35.74 0.25 0.80
N LEU A 626 34.92 0.59 1.80
CA LEU A 626 34.67 1.96 2.26
C LEU A 626 35.68 2.47 3.31
N ASN A 627 36.69 1.66 3.67
CA ASN A 627 37.65 1.91 4.76
C ASN A 627 37.00 2.12 6.13
N GLN A 628 35.88 1.42 6.38
CA GLN A 628 35.17 1.37 7.67
C GLN A 628 35.64 0.14 8.47
N GLU A 629 35.51 0.22 9.82
CA GLU A 629 35.83 -0.91 10.69
C GLU A 629 34.80 -2.05 10.48
N PRO A 630 35.27 -3.32 10.48
CA PRO A 630 34.36 -4.45 10.36
C PRO A 630 33.45 -4.58 11.61
N VAL A 631 32.25 -5.10 11.43
CA VAL A 631 31.33 -5.44 12.52
C VAL A 631 31.46 -6.93 12.87
N THR A 632 31.16 -7.26 14.12
CA THR A 632 31.18 -8.68 14.57
C THR A 632 29.84 -9.37 14.40
N THR A 633 28.75 -8.61 14.42
CA THR A 633 27.39 -9.09 14.16
C THR A 633 26.64 -8.07 13.28
N LEU A 634 25.56 -8.51 12.63
CA LEU A 634 24.69 -7.60 11.86
C LEU A 634 23.92 -6.63 12.77
N GLU A 635 23.78 -6.93 14.04
CA GLU A 635 23.14 -6.05 15.04
C GLU A 635 24.01 -4.83 15.39
N ASP A 636 25.32 -4.92 15.13
CA ASP A 636 26.26 -3.81 15.32
C ASP A 636 26.21 -2.77 14.19
N VAL A 637 25.42 -3.03 13.11
CA VAL A 637 25.21 -2.08 12.01
C VAL A 637 24.13 -1.10 12.41
N ASP A 638 24.49 0.20 12.48
CA ASP A 638 23.50 1.26 12.74
C ASP A 638 22.54 1.37 11.54
N GLU A 639 21.25 1.57 11.82
CA GLU A 639 20.24 1.77 10.75
C GLU A 639 20.58 2.97 9.87
N ASP A 640 21.21 4.01 10.44
CA ASP A 640 21.66 5.20 9.71
C ASP A 640 22.87 4.92 8.80
N ASP A 641 23.59 3.79 9.00
CA ASP A 641 24.72 3.36 8.15
C ASP A 641 24.26 2.56 6.92
N VAL A 642 22.98 2.20 6.81
CA VAL A 642 22.44 1.47 5.65
C VAL A 642 22.10 2.45 4.52
N PRO A 643 22.83 2.41 3.39
CA PRO A 643 22.64 3.39 2.34
C PRO A 643 21.33 3.14 1.57
N ASP A 644 20.63 4.20 1.14
CA ASP A 644 19.63 4.13 0.07
C ASP A 644 20.34 4.11 -1.28
N VAL A 645 20.86 2.94 -1.63
CA VAL A 645 21.70 2.74 -2.82
C VAL A 645 20.98 3.19 -4.10
N LEU A 646 19.67 2.93 -4.22
CA LEU A 646 18.91 3.29 -5.42
C LEU A 646 18.80 4.81 -5.55
N LEU A 647 18.57 5.51 -4.46
CA LEU A 647 18.55 6.98 -4.44
C LEU A 647 19.93 7.57 -4.70
N GLU A 648 20.99 7.00 -4.11
CA GLU A 648 22.37 7.42 -4.38
C GLU A 648 22.72 7.28 -5.87
N GLN A 649 22.38 6.15 -6.51
CA GLN A 649 22.58 5.96 -7.95
C GLN A 649 21.78 6.94 -8.80
N ALA A 650 20.52 7.23 -8.42
CA ALA A 650 19.69 8.21 -9.13
C ALA A 650 20.30 9.63 -9.01
N ALA A 651 20.77 10.01 -7.83
CA ALA A 651 21.43 11.30 -7.60
C ALA A 651 22.75 11.43 -8.40
N ASP A 652 23.56 10.37 -8.45
CA ASP A 652 24.76 10.32 -9.28
C ASP A 652 24.46 10.48 -10.77
N ILE A 653 23.41 9.82 -11.27
CA ILE A 653 22.97 9.94 -12.66
C ILE A 653 22.52 11.39 -12.96
N VAL A 654 21.80 12.04 -12.04
CA VAL A 654 21.37 13.43 -12.19
C VAL A 654 22.59 14.38 -12.15
N ARG A 655 23.59 14.10 -11.32
CA ARG A 655 24.87 14.83 -11.36
C ARG A 655 25.52 14.73 -12.74
N ASP A 656 25.64 13.50 -13.29
CA ASP A 656 26.20 13.28 -14.62
C ASP A 656 25.41 14.06 -15.70
N MET A 657 24.07 14.14 -15.58
CA MET A 657 23.23 14.99 -16.45
C MET A 657 23.58 16.47 -16.34
N ALA A 658 23.78 16.96 -15.10
CA ALA A 658 24.12 18.36 -14.85
C ALA A 658 25.48 18.71 -15.43
N GLU A 659 26.46 17.84 -15.27
CA GLU A 659 27.81 17.98 -15.82
C GLU A 659 27.81 18.00 -17.37
N LEU A 660 27.09 17.06 -18.01
CA LEU A 660 26.92 17.03 -19.47
C LEU A 660 26.29 18.31 -20.00
N ARG A 661 25.35 18.91 -19.26
CA ARG A 661 24.71 20.17 -19.62
C ARG A 661 25.69 21.35 -19.53
N GLU A 662 26.53 21.40 -18.50
CA GLU A 662 27.57 22.44 -18.36
C GLU A 662 28.61 22.36 -19.48
N VAL A 663 29.07 21.16 -19.84
CA VAL A 663 30.01 20.92 -20.94
C VAL A 663 29.42 21.40 -22.27
N ASN A 664 28.16 21.09 -22.56
CA ASN A 664 27.50 21.48 -23.80
C ASN A 664 27.16 22.99 -23.85
N ALA A 665 27.01 23.65 -22.70
CA ALA A 665 26.75 25.08 -22.60
C ALA A 665 28.04 25.93 -22.71
N SER A 666 29.23 25.31 -22.47
CA SER A 666 30.51 25.98 -22.59
C SER A 666 30.85 26.24 -24.09
N PRO A 667 31.07 27.48 -24.56
CA PRO A 667 31.37 27.72 -25.97
C PRO A 667 32.68 27.03 -26.34
N SER A 668 32.65 26.14 -27.34
CA SER A 668 33.83 25.55 -27.96
C SER A 668 34.86 26.67 -28.23
N GLN A 669 36.03 26.59 -27.63
CA GLN A 669 37.18 27.38 -28.04
C GLN A 669 37.49 26.97 -29.48
N THR A 670 36.87 27.60 -30.43
CA THR A 670 37.23 27.48 -31.85
C THR A 670 38.68 27.86 -31.98
N ALA A 671 39.51 26.87 -32.30
CA ALA A 671 40.90 27.07 -32.63
C ALA A 671 40.99 28.18 -33.69
N GLN A 672 41.49 29.35 -33.32
CA GLN A 672 41.96 30.35 -34.28
C GLN A 672 43.13 29.73 -35.03
N VAL A 673 42.84 29.19 -36.20
CA VAL A 673 43.85 29.02 -37.23
C VAL A 673 44.13 30.39 -37.79
N THR A 674 45.22 31.02 -37.35
CA THR A 674 45.75 32.23 -37.94
C THR A 674 46.42 31.88 -39.28
N PRO A 675 46.28 32.69 -40.32
CA PRO A 675 46.73 32.43 -41.69
C PRO A 675 48.28 32.36 -41.85
#